data_6337c5af79d6206b69ec4347b8c385f3
#
_entry.id   6337c5af79d6206b69ec4347b8c385f3
#
_cell.length_a   1.000
_cell.length_b   1.000
_cell.length_c   1.000
_cell.angle_alpha   90.00
_cell.angle_beta   90.00
_cell.angle_gamma   90.00
#
_symmetry.space_group_name_H-M   'P 1'
#
loop_
_entity.id
_entity.type
_entity.pdbx_description
1 polymer ?
#
loop_
_entity_poly.entity_id
_entity_poly.type
_entity_poly.pdbx_seq_one_letter_code
_entity_poly.pdbx_strand_id
1 'polypeptide(L)'
;MKKLLLSVCAFSLTLATLQAGEITKYVNPFIGTGAIDGGLSGNNYPGATSPFGMIQLSPDTSEAPNWGDASGYDYNRNTIFGFSHTRLSGTGASDLIDITLMPTSSGRTSSAFTHDEEKARPGYYQVMLKDENINAELTTTQRNGIHRYQYPAGKDAEIILDMDHSADKGSWGRRIINSQIRILNDHAVEGYRIITGWAKLRKIYFYMEFSSPILTSTLRDGGRVHENTAVINGTNLHGCFRFGQLNGKPLTCKVALSSFSMENARQNMEQEAPHWDFDRYVAAADADWEKQLGKIEVKGTEVQKEIFYTALYHTMIQPNTMSDVNGEYMAADYTTRKVANNETHYTTFSLWDTFRASHPLYTLLEPERVTDFVKSMIRQYEYYGYLPIWQLWGQDNYCMIGNHSIPVITDAILKGIPGIDMEKAYEAVYNSSVTSHPNSPFEVWEKYGFMPENIQTQSVSITLEQAFDDWCVAQLAAKLNKDADYQRFHKRSEYYRNLFHPKTKFFQSKNDKGEWIEPFDPYQYGGNGGHPFTEGNAWQYFWYVPHNIQALMELTGGTKAFEQKLDTFFTSTYKSEQMNHNASGFVGQYAHGNEPSHHVAYLYNFAGQPWKTQKYVSHILNTLYNSTSSGYAGNDDCGQMSAWYVFSAMGFYPVNPADGRYIIGSPLLDECTLKLAGNKEFRIRTIRKSPEDIYIQSVTLNGKKHKDFFITHQDIMNGGTMVFKMGKKPSGWGK
;
A
#
# COMPACT_ATOMS: atom_id res chain seq x y z
N MET A 1 69.24 -37.69 0.86
CA MET A 1 68.26 -37.04 1.74
C MET A 1 67.43 -36.05 0.92
N LYS A 2 66.26 -36.49 0.47
CA LYS A 2 65.29 -35.61 -0.27
C LYS A 2 64.27 -35.09 0.73
N LYS A 3 64.22 -33.78 0.93
CA LYS A 3 63.19 -33.11 1.71
C LYS A 3 61.91 -32.97 0.85
N LEU A 4 60.84 -33.63 1.34
CA LEU A 4 59.48 -33.46 0.79
C LEU A 4 58.89 -32.19 1.41
N LEU A 5 58.62 -31.17 0.59
CA LEU A 5 57.79 -30.04 1.00
C LEU A 5 56.32 -30.40 0.80
N LEU A 6 55.54 -30.52 1.86
CA LEU A 6 54.10 -30.54 1.84
C LEU A 6 53.60 -29.08 1.71
N SER A 7 52.98 -28.76 0.57
CA SER A 7 52.28 -27.50 0.36
C SER A 7 50.84 -27.68 0.86
N VAL A 8 50.51 -27.06 1.98
CA VAL A 8 49.15 -26.96 2.50
C VAL A 8 48.44 -25.81 1.76
N CYS A 9 47.64 -26.14 0.77
CA CYS A 9 46.71 -25.17 0.20
C CYS A 9 45.55 -24.92 1.21
N ALA A 10 45.63 -23.81 1.95
CA ALA A 10 44.50 -23.28 2.68
C ALA A 10 43.51 -22.68 1.68
N PHE A 11 42.40 -23.38 1.43
CA PHE A 11 41.24 -22.83 0.78
C PHE A 11 40.57 -21.81 1.75
N SER A 12 40.86 -20.55 1.58
CA SER A 12 40.10 -19.47 2.19
C SER A 12 38.74 -19.42 1.46
N LEU A 13 37.69 -20.00 2.08
CA LEU A 13 36.33 -19.67 1.72
C LEU A 13 36.12 -18.20 2.12
N THR A 14 36.24 -17.30 1.18
CA THR A 14 35.68 -15.96 1.29
C THR A 14 34.16 -16.15 1.18
N LEU A 15 33.47 -16.11 2.33
CA LEU A 15 32.04 -15.79 2.36
C LEU A 15 31.91 -14.40 1.72
N ALA A 16 31.52 -14.37 0.46
CA ALA A 16 31.05 -13.14 -0.16
C ALA A 16 29.77 -12.75 0.59
N THR A 17 29.86 -11.79 1.49
CA THR A 17 28.69 -11.13 2.04
C THR A 17 27.97 -10.50 0.85
N LEU A 18 26.78 -10.97 0.54
CA LEU A 18 25.87 -10.34 -0.42
C LEU A 18 25.62 -8.90 0.07
N GLN A 19 26.32 -7.96 -0.52
CA GLN A 19 26.27 -6.55 -0.14
C GLN A 19 25.03 -5.93 -0.82
N ALA A 20 24.22 -5.19 -0.06
CA ALA A 20 23.12 -4.41 -0.61
C ALA A 20 23.63 -3.38 -1.61
N GLY A 21 22.79 -2.97 -2.56
CA GLY A 21 23.08 -1.91 -3.54
C GLY A 21 23.31 -0.54 -2.90
N GLU A 22 23.64 0.44 -3.70
CA GLU A 22 23.95 1.81 -3.24
C GLU A 22 22.76 2.50 -2.57
N ILE A 23 21.53 2.18 -2.99
CA ILE A 23 20.25 2.75 -2.51
C ILE A 23 19.52 1.77 -1.60
N THR A 24 19.45 0.49 -1.97
CA THR A 24 18.73 -0.54 -1.19
C THR A 24 19.26 -0.68 0.23
N LYS A 25 20.53 -0.32 0.49
CA LYS A 25 21.12 -0.29 1.84
C LYS A 25 20.45 0.68 2.81
N TYR A 26 19.73 1.68 2.30
CA TYR A 26 18.98 2.64 3.12
C TYR A 26 17.58 2.17 3.50
N VAL A 27 17.06 1.14 2.85
CA VAL A 27 15.72 0.63 3.17
C VAL A 27 15.77 -0.22 4.43
N ASN A 28 14.97 0.16 5.41
CA ASN A 28 14.75 -0.58 6.64
C ASN A 28 13.31 -1.13 6.68
N PRO A 29 13.08 -2.37 6.21
CA PRO A 29 11.72 -2.94 6.16
C PRO A 29 11.05 -3.14 7.53
N PHE A 30 11.76 -2.93 8.64
CA PHE A 30 11.18 -2.97 9.99
C PHE A 30 10.44 -1.69 10.37
N ILE A 31 10.63 -0.57 9.67
CA ILE A 31 9.88 0.67 9.94
C ILE A 31 8.39 0.42 9.71
N GLY A 32 7.55 0.75 10.68
CA GLY A 32 6.11 0.58 10.61
C GLY A 32 5.60 -0.82 10.95
N THR A 33 6.46 -1.75 11.42
CA THR A 33 6.09 -3.14 11.72
C THR A 33 5.75 -3.39 13.19
N GLY A 34 5.98 -2.43 14.09
CA GLY A 34 5.71 -2.53 15.52
C GLY A 34 4.65 -1.54 15.97
N ALA A 35 3.76 -1.98 16.86
CA ALA A 35 2.76 -1.11 17.43
C ALA A 35 3.37 -0.05 18.35
N ILE A 36 2.80 1.16 18.31
CA ILE A 36 2.98 2.19 19.33
C ILE A 36 2.16 1.81 20.57
N ASP A 37 2.50 2.34 21.73
CA ASP A 37 1.65 2.26 22.92
C ASP A 37 0.21 2.71 22.58
N GLY A 38 -0.73 1.75 22.58
CA GLY A 38 -2.11 1.97 22.17
C GLY A 38 -2.58 1.17 20.94
N GLY A 39 -1.70 0.38 20.30
CA GLY A 39 -2.08 -0.70 19.39
C GLY A 39 -2.13 -0.36 17.91
N LEU A 40 -1.76 0.84 17.47
CA LEU A 40 -1.64 1.19 16.04
C LEU A 40 -0.19 1.09 15.59
N SER A 41 0.05 0.46 14.45
CA SER A 41 1.33 0.44 13.74
C SER A 41 1.13 0.82 12.28
N GLY A 42 2.22 0.93 11.52
CA GLY A 42 2.14 1.03 10.06
C GLY A 42 1.51 -0.21 9.40
N ASN A 43 1.39 -1.32 10.13
CA ASN A 43 0.98 -2.63 9.59
C ASN A 43 1.80 -3.08 8.38
N ASN A 44 3.07 -2.67 8.33
CA ASN A 44 4.05 -3.15 7.35
C ASN A 44 4.65 -4.49 7.80
N TYR A 45 5.43 -5.13 6.94
CA TYR A 45 6.10 -6.40 7.23
C TYR A 45 7.54 -6.38 6.69
N PRO A 46 8.49 -7.14 7.31
CA PRO A 46 9.90 -7.09 6.93
C PRO A 46 10.30 -8.10 5.85
N GLY A 47 9.38 -8.96 5.41
CA GLY A 47 9.68 -10.08 4.53
C GLY A 47 10.08 -9.70 3.11
N ALA A 48 10.50 -10.70 2.34
CA ALA A 48 10.90 -10.52 0.96
C ALA A 48 9.71 -10.28 0.03
N THR A 49 9.82 -9.28 -0.85
CA THR A 49 8.85 -9.01 -1.90
C THR A 49 9.57 -8.41 -3.11
N SER A 50 9.02 -8.59 -4.31
CA SER A 50 9.43 -7.89 -5.53
C SER A 50 8.57 -6.65 -5.73
N PRO A 51 9.04 -5.60 -6.45
CA PRO A 51 8.23 -4.42 -6.72
C PRO A 51 6.90 -4.81 -7.37
N PHE A 52 5.78 -4.45 -6.73
CA PHE A 52 4.41 -4.77 -7.17
C PHE A 52 4.17 -6.27 -7.44
N GLY A 53 4.92 -7.16 -6.77
CA GLY A 53 4.87 -8.62 -6.99
C GLY A 53 3.60 -9.28 -6.47
N MET A 54 3.31 -10.48 -6.99
CA MET A 54 2.24 -11.36 -6.48
C MET A 54 2.61 -11.91 -5.09
N ILE A 55 3.90 -12.08 -4.81
CA ILE A 55 4.43 -12.71 -3.60
C ILE A 55 4.85 -11.65 -2.57
N GLN A 56 4.38 -11.84 -1.33
CA GLN A 56 4.83 -11.13 -0.12
C GLN A 56 5.23 -12.21 0.89
N LEU A 57 6.48 -12.70 0.77
CA LEU A 57 7.00 -13.80 1.58
C LEU A 57 7.60 -13.29 2.89
N SER A 58 6.94 -13.54 4.01
CA SER A 58 7.34 -13.01 5.30
C SER A 58 6.98 -13.96 6.44
N PRO A 59 7.66 -13.87 7.59
CA PRO A 59 7.24 -14.60 8.78
C PRO A 59 5.88 -14.10 9.29
N ASP A 60 5.11 -15.01 9.86
CA ASP A 60 3.91 -14.73 10.63
C ASP A 60 4.25 -14.85 12.12
N THR A 61 4.11 -13.73 12.86
CA THR A 61 4.38 -13.69 14.32
C THR A 61 3.11 -13.84 15.14
N SER A 62 1.99 -14.11 14.50
CA SER A 62 0.69 -14.43 15.10
C SER A 62 0.14 -15.71 14.50
N GLU A 63 -0.50 -16.53 15.34
CA GLU A 63 -1.21 -17.73 14.90
C GLU A 63 -2.45 -17.39 14.08
N ALA A 64 -3.06 -16.23 14.36
CA ALA A 64 -4.23 -15.70 13.66
C ALA A 64 -4.16 -14.16 13.61
N PRO A 65 -3.43 -13.57 12.66
CA PRO A 65 -3.29 -12.13 12.52
C PRO A 65 -4.64 -11.40 12.43
N ASN A 66 -4.75 -10.25 13.11
CA ASN A 66 -5.97 -9.45 13.19
C ASN A 66 -5.66 -7.95 12.98
N TRP A 67 -6.46 -7.05 13.49
CA TRP A 67 -6.31 -5.58 13.33
C TRP A 67 -4.97 -5.01 13.80
N GLY A 68 -4.38 -5.56 14.87
CA GLY A 68 -3.14 -5.06 15.46
C GLY A 68 -1.88 -5.56 14.76
N ASP A 69 -2.01 -6.59 13.94
CA ASP A 69 -0.94 -7.26 13.21
C ASP A 69 -1.43 -7.74 11.83
N ALA A 70 -2.18 -6.85 11.15
CA ALA A 70 -2.91 -7.17 9.92
C ALA A 70 -2.02 -7.70 8.79
N SER A 71 -0.74 -7.31 8.76
CA SER A 71 0.25 -7.85 7.82
C SER A 71 0.77 -9.25 8.16
N GLY A 72 0.39 -9.82 9.31
CA GLY A 72 0.90 -11.10 9.84
C GLY A 72 2.16 -10.97 10.69
N TYR A 73 2.81 -9.82 10.71
CA TYR A 73 4.02 -9.57 11.48
C TYR A 73 3.84 -8.40 12.46
N ASP A 74 4.30 -8.58 13.69
CA ASP A 74 4.44 -7.53 14.70
C ASP A 74 5.82 -7.62 15.35
N TYR A 75 6.63 -6.55 15.22
CA TYR A 75 7.98 -6.46 15.79
C TYR A 75 8.03 -6.66 17.30
N ASN A 76 6.94 -6.44 18.04
CA ASN A 76 6.90 -6.63 19.49
C ASN A 76 6.72 -8.11 19.92
N ARG A 77 6.63 -9.03 18.96
CA ARG A 77 6.48 -10.48 19.22
C ARG A 77 7.81 -11.21 18.98
N ASN A 78 7.93 -12.38 19.58
CA ASN A 78 9.16 -13.19 19.56
C ASN A 78 8.92 -14.65 19.16
N THR A 79 7.79 -14.95 18.51
CA THR A 79 7.45 -16.30 18.04
C THR A 79 7.04 -16.25 16.57
N ILE A 80 7.60 -17.14 15.76
CA ILE A 80 7.24 -17.32 14.34
C ILE A 80 6.41 -18.60 14.21
N PHE A 81 5.26 -18.51 13.53
CA PHE A 81 4.33 -19.62 13.25
C PHE A 81 4.47 -20.17 11.84
N GLY A 82 5.36 -19.61 11.04
CA GLY A 82 5.69 -20.03 9.69
C GLY A 82 5.95 -18.84 8.78
N PHE A 83 6.10 -19.14 7.49
CA PHE A 83 6.38 -18.18 6.41
C PHE A 83 5.30 -18.31 5.35
N SER A 84 4.38 -17.35 5.30
CA SER A 84 3.31 -17.31 4.30
C SER A 84 3.69 -16.43 3.10
N HIS A 85 3.02 -16.65 1.96
CA HIS A 85 3.42 -16.12 0.66
C HIS A 85 2.60 -14.91 0.21
N THR A 86 1.47 -14.62 0.86
CA THR A 86 0.62 -13.48 0.54
C THR A 86 0.22 -12.73 1.79
N ARG A 87 0.18 -11.39 1.72
CA ARG A 87 -0.30 -10.54 2.82
C ARG A 87 -0.64 -9.14 2.33
N LEU A 88 -1.32 -8.39 3.17
CA LEU A 88 -1.55 -6.96 2.99
C LEU A 88 -0.42 -6.16 3.64
N SER A 89 -0.09 -5.01 3.10
CA SER A 89 0.85 -4.07 3.68
C SER A 89 0.12 -2.78 4.05
N GLY A 90 0.16 -2.44 5.32
CA GLY A 90 -0.35 -1.17 5.81
C GLY A 90 -1.84 -1.11 6.12
N THR A 91 -2.62 -2.14 5.87
CA THR A 91 -4.07 -2.10 6.11
C THR A 91 -4.42 -2.35 7.57
N GLY A 92 -5.51 -1.74 8.05
CA GLY A 92 -6.08 -2.04 9.35
C GLY A 92 -6.90 -3.34 9.40
N ALA A 93 -7.15 -3.99 8.26
CA ALA A 93 -7.87 -5.25 8.16
C ALA A 93 -6.94 -6.36 7.66
N SER A 94 -6.97 -7.51 8.33
CA SER A 94 -6.16 -8.67 7.96
C SER A 94 -6.87 -9.54 6.94
N ASP A 95 -6.15 -10.00 5.92
CA ASP A 95 -6.55 -11.08 5.01
C ASP A 95 -5.32 -11.69 4.35
N LEU A 96 -5.55 -12.58 3.39
CA LEU A 96 -4.52 -13.34 2.69
C LEU A 96 -3.84 -14.36 3.64
N ILE A 97 -2.54 -14.26 3.86
CA ILE A 97 -1.76 -15.22 4.67
C ILE A 97 -1.97 -16.64 4.13
N ASP A 98 -1.52 -16.83 2.89
CA ASP A 98 -1.73 -18.08 2.15
C ASP A 98 -0.45 -18.90 2.04
N ILE A 99 -0.61 -20.23 2.03
CA ILE A 99 0.43 -21.20 1.74
C ILE A 99 1.62 -21.03 2.67
N THR A 100 1.44 -21.44 3.92
CA THR A 100 2.43 -21.25 4.99
C THR A 100 3.35 -22.46 5.11
N LEU A 101 4.66 -22.20 5.17
CA LEU A 101 5.68 -23.21 5.39
C LEU A 101 6.37 -22.99 6.74
N MET A 102 6.56 -24.08 7.48
CA MET A 102 7.37 -24.09 8.72
C MET A 102 8.46 -25.15 8.62
N PRO A 103 9.76 -24.77 8.58
CA PRO A 103 10.85 -25.72 8.66
C PRO A 103 11.00 -26.21 10.10
N THR A 104 11.20 -27.51 10.29
CA THR A 104 11.30 -28.16 11.60
C THR A 104 12.21 -29.38 11.51
N SER A 105 12.66 -29.90 12.64
CA SER A 105 13.36 -31.21 12.77
C SER A 105 12.64 -32.14 13.74
N SER A 106 11.55 -31.70 14.34
CA SER A 106 10.83 -32.43 15.37
C SER A 106 9.29 -32.34 15.26
N GLY A 107 8.80 -31.76 14.17
CA GLY A 107 7.36 -31.56 13.94
C GLY A 107 6.77 -30.34 14.67
N ARG A 108 7.59 -29.38 15.12
CA ARG A 108 7.11 -28.13 15.72
C ARG A 108 6.46 -27.23 14.67
N THR A 109 5.38 -26.57 15.05
CA THR A 109 4.61 -25.63 14.22
C THR A 109 4.92 -24.16 14.52
N SER A 110 5.85 -23.89 15.44
CA SER A 110 6.30 -22.55 15.79
C SER A 110 7.71 -22.58 16.38
N SER A 111 8.40 -21.45 16.37
CA SER A 111 9.71 -21.29 17.00
C SER A 111 9.89 -19.90 17.57
N ALA A 112 10.58 -19.82 18.71
CA ALA A 112 11.08 -18.55 19.23
C ALA A 112 12.16 -17.98 18.31
N PHE A 113 12.27 -16.65 18.27
CA PHE A 113 13.35 -15.90 17.59
C PHE A 113 13.71 -14.63 18.36
N THR A 114 14.78 -13.96 17.95
CA THR A 114 15.19 -12.66 18.48
C THR A 114 15.62 -11.74 17.32
N HIS A 115 15.39 -10.44 17.47
CA HIS A 115 15.73 -9.45 16.44
C HIS A 115 17.23 -9.30 16.20
N ASP A 116 18.10 -9.68 17.17
CA ASP A 116 19.55 -9.70 16.96
C ASP A 116 20.00 -10.72 15.89
N GLU A 117 19.17 -11.74 15.64
CA GLU A 117 19.41 -12.79 14.64
C GLU A 117 18.38 -12.74 13.50
N GLU A 118 17.75 -11.57 13.31
CA GLU A 118 16.81 -11.27 12.24
C GLU A 118 17.40 -10.18 11.32
N LYS A 119 17.27 -10.36 10.01
CA LYS A 119 17.75 -9.40 9.01
C LYS A 119 16.73 -9.25 7.89
N ALA A 120 16.49 -8.01 7.47
CA ALA A 120 15.62 -7.71 6.34
C ALA A 120 16.24 -6.63 5.46
N ARG A 121 16.01 -6.74 4.16
CA ARG A 121 16.28 -5.71 3.14
C ARG A 121 15.38 -5.96 1.94
N PRO A 122 15.26 -5.02 0.99
CA PRO A 122 14.42 -5.24 -0.18
C PRO A 122 14.70 -6.58 -0.87
N GLY A 123 13.66 -7.39 -1.04
CA GLY A 123 13.75 -8.70 -1.67
C GLY A 123 14.46 -9.81 -0.88
N TYR A 124 14.82 -9.58 0.37
CA TYR A 124 15.50 -10.58 1.21
C TYR A 124 15.12 -10.47 2.68
N TYR A 125 14.93 -11.63 3.32
CA TYR A 125 14.72 -11.77 4.75
C TYR A 125 15.49 -12.99 5.30
N GLN A 126 15.96 -12.91 6.54
CA GLN A 126 16.66 -13.99 7.26
C GLN A 126 16.31 -13.96 8.73
N VAL A 127 16.15 -15.15 9.34
CA VAL A 127 15.98 -15.31 10.79
C VAL A 127 16.50 -16.65 11.29
N MET A 128 16.97 -16.67 12.55
CA MET A 128 17.29 -17.90 13.26
C MET A 128 16.08 -18.39 14.08
N LEU A 129 15.55 -19.56 13.73
CA LEU A 129 14.52 -20.26 14.50
C LEU A 129 15.20 -20.98 15.69
N LYS A 130 15.09 -20.39 16.88
CA LYS A 130 15.94 -20.76 18.04
C LYS A 130 15.64 -22.12 18.64
N ASP A 131 14.38 -22.56 18.63
CA ASP A 131 14.00 -23.82 19.29
C ASP A 131 14.67 -25.03 18.65
N GLU A 132 15.04 -24.92 17.36
CA GLU A 132 15.66 -26.03 16.63
C GLU A 132 16.96 -25.60 15.90
N ASN A 133 17.42 -24.36 16.09
CA ASN A 133 18.63 -23.79 15.47
C ASN A 133 18.60 -23.90 13.92
N ILE A 134 17.46 -23.62 13.31
CA ILE A 134 17.30 -23.59 11.86
C ILE A 134 17.43 -22.16 11.38
N ASN A 135 18.41 -21.89 10.50
CA ASN A 135 18.50 -20.60 9.82
C ASN A 135 17.58 -20.61 8.59
N ALA A 136 16.62 -19.69 8.55
CA ALA A 136 15.69 -19.51 7.45
C ALA A 136 16.02 -18.24 6.67
N GLU A 137 16.17 -18.35 5.36
CA GLU A 137 16.40 -17.25 4.43
C GLU A 137 15.33 -17.27 3.34
N LEU A 138 14.83 -16.09 2.99
CA LEU A 138 13.74 -15.90 2.05
C LEU A 138 14.11 -14.89 0.97
N THR A 139 13.70 -15.14 -0.27
CA THR A 139 13.74 -14.19 -1.37
C THR A 139 12.59 -14.44 -2.35
N THR A 140 12.38 -13.55 -3.31
CA THR A 140 11.24 -13.66 -4.23
C THR A 140 11.61 -13.33 -5.67
N THR A 141 10.83 -13.87 -6.60
CA THR A 141 10.58 -13.28 -7.91
C THR A 141 9.17 -12.65 -7.93
N GLN A 142 8.66 -12.23 -9.06
CA GLN A 142 7.31 -11.65 -9.15
C GLN A 142 6.22 -12.61 -8.66
N ARG A 143 6.35 -13.92 -8.95
CA ARG A 143 5.33 -14.95 -8.69
C ARG A 143 5.84 -16.15 -7.89
N ASN A 144 7.10 -16.11 -7.42
CA ASN A 144 7.69 -17.21 -6.65
C ASN A 144 8.30 -16.71 -5.34
N GLY A 145 8.01 -17.46 -4.26
CA GLY A 145 8.76 -17.42 -3.03
C GLY A 145 9.86 -18.47 -3.03
N ILE A 146 11.05 -18.12 -2.60
CA ILE A 146 12.21 -19.01 -2.58
C ILE A 146 12.78 -19.00 -1.17
N HIS A 147 12.81 -20.19 -0.56
CA HIS A 147 13.28 -20.41 0.80
C HIS A 147 14.60 -21.18 0.78
N ARG A 148 15.51 -20.85 1.67
CA ARG A 148 16.71 -21.62 1.99
C ARG A 148 16.76 -21.88 3.48
N TYR A 149 16.79 -23.17 3.87
CA TYR A 149 16.82 -23.59 5.27
C TYR A 149 18.12 -24.32 5.56
N GLN A 150 18.85 -23.84 6.55
CA GLN A 150 20.06 -24.49 7.05
C GLN A 150 19.74 -25.21 8.36
N TYR A 151 19.70 -26.53 8.30
CA TYR A 151 19.47 -27.38 9.46
C TYR A 151 20.76 -27.70 10.21
N PRO A 152 20.71 -27.90 11.55
CA PRO A 152 21.86 -28.37 12.34
C PRO A 152 22.34 -29.74 11.89
N ALA A 153 23.65 -29.99 12.03
CA ALA A 153 24.22 -31.29 11.70
C ALA A 153 23.60 -32.40 12.57
N GLY A 154 23.29 -33.56 11.94
CA GLY A 154 22.72 -34.72 12.61
C GLY A 154 21.23 -34.63 12.92
N LYS A 155 20.54 -33.55 12.48
CA LYS A 155 19.10 -33.43 12.57
C LYS A 155 18.46 -33.74 11.21
N ASP A 156 17.29 -34.36 11.25
CA ASP A 156 16.47 -34.57 10.03
C ASP A 156 15.80 -33.28 9.61
N ALA A 157 15.83 -32.99 8.33
CA ALA A 157 15.13 -31.86 7.77
C ALA A 157 13.68 -32.22 7.46
N GLU A 158 12.77 -31.40 7.93
CA GLU A 158 11.33 -31.52 7.67
C GLU A 158 10.77 -30.14 7.30
N ILE A 159 9.73 -30.12 6.45
CA ILE A 159 8.91 -28.92 6.17
C ILE A 159 7.45 -29.28 6.43
N ILE A 160 6.77 -28.45 7.20
CA ILE A 160 5.32 -28.50 7.36
C ILE A 160 4.71 -27.47 6.39
N LEU A 161 3.82 -27.92 5.53
CA LEU A 161 2.90 -27.10 4.75
C LEU A 161 1.60 -27.00 5.51
N ASP A 162 1.25 -25.79 5.97
CA ASP A 162 0.00 -25.51 6.66
C ASP A 162 -0.97 -24.78 5.74
N MET A 163 -2.04 -25.48 5.33
CA MET A 163 -3.11 -24.94 4.50
C MET A 163 -4.27 -24.35 5.32
N ASP A 164 -4.25 -24.51 6.66
CA ASP A 164 -5.26 -23.95 7.57
C ASP A 164 -4.83 -22.59 8.14
N HIS A 165 -3.51 -22.33 8.24
CA HIS A 165 -3.00 -21.04 8.70
C HIS A 165 -3.52 -19.90 7.82
N SER A 166 -4.10 -18.89 8.43
CA SER A 166 -4.70 -17.73 7.74
C SER A 166 -4.87 -16.59 8.72
N ALA A 167 -5.13 -15.41 8.22
CA ALA A 167 -5.56 -14.29 9.05
C ALA A 167 -6.80 -14.66 9.87
N ASP A 168 -7.20 -13.81 10.82
CA ASP A 168 -8.20 -14.07 11.87
C ASP A 168 -9.39 -14.94 11.42
N LYS A 169 -9.49 -16.13 12.04
CA LYS A 169 -10.56 -17.10 11.77
C LYS A 169 -11.88 -16.60 12.36
N GLY A 170 -12.83 -16.29 11.51
CA GLY A 170 -14.16 -15.79 11.90
C GLY A 170 -14.44 -14.34 11.54
N SER A 171 -13.43 -13.51 11.31
CA SER A 171 -13.59 -12.20 10.72
C SER A 171 -14.08 -12.32 9.28
N TRP A 172 -14.98 -11.42 8.87
CA TRP A 172 -15.49 -11.34 7.50
C TRP A 172 -16.10 -12.65 6.97
N GLY A 173 -16.55 -13.54 7.83
CA GLY A 173 -17.06 -14.87 7.44
C GLY A 173 -15.98 -15.78 6.89
N ARG A 174 -14.71 -15.59 7.32
CA ARG A 174 -13.56 -16.36 6.85
C ARG A 174 -13.70 -17.84 7.15
N ARG A 175 -13.62 -18.64 6.11
CA ARG A 175 -13.60 -20.10 6.18
C ARG A 175 -12.97 -20.71 4.92
N ILE A 176 -12.25 -21.77 5.10
CA ILE A 176 -11.78 -22.58 3.97
C ILE A 176 -12.98 -23.37 3.43
N ILE A 177 -13.24 -23.21 2.14
CA ILE A 177 -14.33 -23.92 1.44
C ILE A 177 -13.84 -25.29 1.00
N ASN A 178 -12.62 -25.34 0.46
CA ASN A 178 -11.94 -26.55 0.02
C ASN A 178 -10.46 -26.28 -0.20
N SER A 179 -9.64 -27.30 0.04
CA SER A 179 -8.23 -27.28 -0.31
C SER A 179 -7.77 -28.64 -0.79
N GLN A 180 -6.64 -28.68 -1.48
CA GLN A 180 -6.00 -29.93 -1.96
C GLN A 180 -4.50 -29.85 -1.73
N ILE A 181 -3.90 -30.96 -1.34
CA ILE A 181 -2.46 -31.21 -1.42
C ILE A 181 -2.27 -32.45 -2.30
N ARG A 182 -1.42 -32.35 -3.33
CA ARG A 182 -1.07 -33.45 -4.25
C ARG A 182 0.44 -33.58 -4.38
N ILE A 183 0.99 -34.71 -4.01
CA ILE A 183 2.40 -35.07 -4.19
C ILE A 183 2.54 -35.64 -5.60
N LEU A 184 3.34 -34.98 -6.44
CA LEU A 184 3.54 -35.37 -7.84
C LEU A 184 4.68 -36.38 -7.98
N ASN A 185 5.76 -36.19 -7.25
CA ASN A 185 6.93 -37.04 -7.20
C ASN A 185 7.73 -36.74 -5.92
N ASP A 186 8.94 -37.26 -5.78
CA ASP A 186 9.79 -37.06 -4.63
C ASP A 186 10.40 -35.63 -4.51
N HIS A 187 10.19 -34.77 -5.48
CA HIS A 187 10.67 -33.37 -5.46
C HIS A 187 9.55 -32.33 -5.57
N ALA A 188 8.31 -32.71 -5.93
CA ALA A 188 7.28 -31.73 -6.28
C ALA A 188 5.94 -32.03 -5.61
N VAL A 189 5.31 -30.95 -5.12
CA VAL A 189 3.97 -30.91 -4.52
C VAL A 189 3.19 -29.75 -5.14
N GLU A 190 1.91 -29.96 -5.38
CA GLU A 190 1.03 -28.89 -5.83
C GLU A 190 -0.30 -28.93 -5.08
N GLY A 191 -1.08 -27.88 -5.21
CA GLY A 191 -2.40 -27.84 -4.60
C GLY A 191 -3.09 -26.51 -4.78
N TYR A 192 -4.19 -26.37 -4.05
CA TYR A 192 -4.96 -25.14 -4.03
C TYR A 192 -5.66 -24.94 -2.68
N ARG A 193 -6.02 -23.69 -2.42
CA ARG A 193 -6.92 -23.29 -1.33
C ARG A 193 -8.03 -22.39 -1.89
N ILE A 194 -9.28 -22.70 -1.55
CA ILE A 194 -10.44 -21.84 -1.80
C ILE A 194 -10.97 -21.39 -0.45
N ILE A 195 -10.95 -20.08 -0.22
CA ILE A 195 -11.23 -19.49 1.08
C ILE A 195 -12.10 -18.24 0.91
N THR A 196 -13.03 -18.02 1.84
CA THR A 196 -13.78 -16.76 1.99
C THR A 196 -13.12 -15.87 3.04
N GLY A 197 -13.33 -14.57 2.96
CA GLY A 197 -12.78 -13.59 3.90
C GLY A 197 -13.15 -12.19 3.47
N TRP A 198 -12.29 -11.24 3.74
CA TRP A 198 -12.42 -9.88 3.23
C TRP A 198 -12.31 -9.88 1.69
N ALA A 199 -11.38 -10.63 1.12
CA ALA A 199 -11.49 -11.12 -0.26
C ALA A 199 -12.58 -12.18 -0.33
N LYS A 200 -13.74 -11.87 -0.95
CA LYS A 200 -15.00 -12.62 -0.82
C LYS A 200 -14.92 -14.12 -1.11
N LEU A 201 -14.27 -14.49 -2.21
CA LEU A 201 -13.97 -15.88 -2.54
C LEU A 201 -12.64 -15.93 -3.27
N ARG A 202 -11.59 -16.27 -2.54
CA ARG A 202 -10.24 -16.36 -3.07
C ARG A 202 -9.91 -17.79 -3.45
N LYS A 203 -9.49 -17.96 -4.69
CA LYS A 203 -8.88 -19.20 -5.18
C LYS A 203 -7.39 -18.93 -5.35
N ILE A 204 -6.56 -19.72 -4.68
CA ILE A 204 -5.12 -19.64 -4.79
C ILE A 204 -4.57 -21.03 -5.08
N TYR A 205 -3.76 -21.12 -6.11
CA TYR A 205 -3.12 -22.33 -6.56
C TYR A 205 -1.61 -22.21 -6.35
N PHE A 206 -0.97 -23.30 -5.98
CA PHE A 206 0.48 -23.34 -5.81
C PHE A 206 1.11 -24.55 -6.49
N TYR A 207 2.37 -24.39 -6.89
CA TYR A 207 3.29 -25.43 -7.27
C TYR A 207 4.59 -25.24 -6.49
N MET A 208 5.10 -26.32 -5.89
CA MET A 208 6.24 -26.29 -4.98
C MET A 208 7.27 -27.33 -5.38
N GLU A 209 8.55 -26.97 -5.36
CA GLU A 209 9.68 -27.86 -5.58
C GLU A 209 10.71 -27.80 -4.45
N PHE A 210 11.36 -28.94 -4.20
CA PHE A 210 12.43 -29.09 -3.21
C PHE A 210 13.75 -29.51 -3.86
N SER A 211 14.86 -28.96 -3.39
CA SER A 211 16.21 -29.28 -3.87
C SER A 211 16.70 -30.68 -3.46
N SER A 212 16.04 -31.33 -2.51
CA SER A 212 16.32 -32.67 -2.03
C SER A 212 15.06 -33.53 -2.13
N PRO A 213 15.18 -34.87 -2.33
CA PRO A 213 14.02 -35.74 -2.45
C PRO A 213 13.29 -35.91 -1.12
N ILE A 214 11.97 -35.93 -1.17
CA ILE A 214 11.09 -36.29 -0.06
C ILE A 214 11.25 -37.79 0.20
N LEU A 215 11.79 -38.16 1.37
CA LEU A 215 11.94 -39.55 1.74
C LEU A 215 10.64 -40.15 2.26
N THR A 216 9.90 -39.38 3.06
CA THR A 216 8.57 -39.77 3.55
C THR A 216 7.68 -38.53 3.68
N SER A 217 6.39 -38.75 3.56
CA SER A 217 5.39 -37.70 3.73
C SER A 217 4.23 -38.16 4.61
N THR A 218 3.66 -37.22 5.35
CA THR A 218 2.44 -37.46 6.14
C THR A 218 1.45 -36.35 5.79
N LEU A 219 0.28 -36.74 5.27
CA LEU A 219 -0.80 -35.80 4.99
C LEU A 219 -1.89 -35.91 6.05
N ARG A 220 -2.49 -34.78 6.46
CA ARG A 220 -3.53 -34.72 7.49
C ARG A 220 -4.67 -33.83 7.07
N ASP A 221 -5.89 -34.17 7.51
CA ASP A 221 -7.06 -33.31 7.50
C ASP A 221 -7.57 -33.20 8.94
N GLY A 222 -7.29 -32.08 9.58
CA GLY A 222 -7.44 -31.91 11.02
C GLY A 222 -6.67 -32.99 11.81
N GLY A 223 -7.36 -33.72 12.68
CA GLY A 223 -6.77 -34.81 13.46
C GLY A 223 -6.59 -36.13 12.68
N ARG A 224 -7.11 -36.26 11.44
CA ARG A 224 -7.05 -37.51 10.67
C ARG A 224 -5.76 -37.59 9.86
N VAL A 225 -4.98 -38.64 10.07
CA VAL A 225 -3.77 -38.94 9.31
C VAL A 225 -4.12 -39.81 8.11
N HIS A 226 -3.54 -39.47 6.96
CA HIS A 226 -3.63 -40.22 5.71
C HIS A 226 -2.23 -40.74 5.35
N GLU A 227 -1.99 -42.02 5.58
CA GLU A 227 -0.73 -42.66 5.27
C GLU A 227 -0.73 -43.15 3.80
N ASN A 228 0.44 -43.12 3.16
CA ASN A 228 0.66 -43.61 1.79
C ASN A 228 -0.34 -43.05 0.75
N THR A 229 -0.77 -41.81 0.95
CA THR A 229 -1.72 -41.12 0.09
C THR A 229 -1.01 -39.99 -0.61
N ALA A 230 -1.07 -39.95 -1.94
CA ALA A 230 -0.48 -38.88 -2.75
C ALA A 230 -1.39 -37.63 -2.86
N VAL A 231 -2.70 -37.77 -2.62
CA VAL A 231 -3.69 -36.69 -2.80
C VAL A 231 -4.68 -36.69 -1.64
N ILE A 232 -4.87 -35.54 -1.01
CA ILE A 232 -5.96 -35.31 -0.06
C ILE A 232 -6.73 -34.04 -0.40
N ASN A 233 -8.02 -34.03 -0.09
CA ASN A 233 -8.89 -32.85 -0.16
C ASN A 233 -9.54 -32.66 1.22
N GLY A 234 -9.74 -31.42 1.60
CA GLY A 234 -10.36 -31.11 2.91
C GLY A 234 -10.36 -29.61 3.19
N THR A 235 -10.63 -29.26 4.44
CA THR A 235 -10.72 -27.88 4.90
C THR A 235 -9.69 -27.53 5.98
N ASN A 236 -8.95 -28.53 6.49
CA ASN A 236 -7.91 -28.32 7.50
C ASN A 236 -6.69 -29.21 7.17
N LEU A 237 -6.08 -28.92 6.01
CA LEU A 237 -5.02 -29.75 5.44
C LEU A 237 -3.63 -29.35 5.91
N HIS A 238 -2.84 -30.35 6.28
CA HIS A 238 -1.42 -30.19 6.56
C HIS A 238 -0.62 -31.27 5.83
N GLY A 239 0.54 -30.89 5.30
CA GLY A 239 1.53 -31.80 4.72
C GLY A 239 2.83 -31.71 5.51
N CYS A 240 3.38 -32.85 5.99
CA CYS A 240 4.72 -32.91 6.54
C CYS A 240 5.62 -33.70 5.59
N PHE A 241 6.68 -33.05 5.07
CA PHE A 241 7.64 -33.62 4.13
C PHE A 241 8.99 -33.78 4.80
N ARG A 242 9.55 -35.00 4.79
CA ARG A 242 10.82 -35.36 5.46
C ARG A 242 11.90 -35.66 4.44
N PHE A 243 13.05 -35.04 4.63
CA PHE A 243 14.21 -35.11 3.73
C PHE A 243 15.39 -35.86 4.36
N GLY A 244 15.31 -36.24 5.66
CA GLY A 244 16.40 -36.84 6.39
C GLY A 244 17.55 -35.88 6.65
N GLN A 245 18.74 -36.43 6.90
CA GLN A 245 19.94 -35.66 7.22
C GLN A 245 20.59 -35.11 5.95
N LEU A 246 20.70 -33.79 5.85
CA LEU A 246 21.26 -33.11 4.69
C LEU A 246 22.78 -32.92 4.72
N ASN A 247 23.46 -33.43 5.78
CA ASN A 247 24.92 -33.40 5.95
C ASN A 247 25.53 -31.98 5.75
N GLY A 248 24.88 -30.98 6.31
CA GLY A 248 25.31 -29.58 6.25
C GLY A 248 24.96 -28.84 4.96
N LYS A 249 24.28 -29.48 4.00
CA LYS A 249 23.75 -28.80 2.82
C LYS A 249 22.43 -28.10 3.18
N PRO A 250 22.17 -26.91 2.68
CA PRO A 250 20.86 -26.27 2.86
C PRO A 250 19.78 -26.99 2.05
N LEU A 251 18.54 -26.94 2.55
CA LEU A 251 17.34 -27.30 1.80
C LEU A 251 16.78 -26.05 1.17
N THR A 252 16.67 -26.04 -0.16
CA THR A 252 15.97 -24.97 -0.88
C THR A 252 14.59 -25.44 -1.28
N CYS A 253 13.59 -24.60 -1.06
CA CYS A 253 12.21 -24.79 -1.48
C CYS A 253 11.78 -23.60 -2.35
N LYS A 254 11.13 -23.86 -3.47
CA LYS A 254 10.52 -22.85 -4.33
C LYS A 254 9.01 -23.05 -4.32
N VAL A 255 8.25 -21.97 -4.18
CA VAL A 255 6.79 -21.97 -4.19
C VAL A 255 6.30 -20.92 -5.17
N ALA A 256 5.68 -21.35 -6.24
CA ALA A 256 5.00 -20.49 -7.19
C ALA A 256 3.51 -20.42 -6.88
N LEU A 257 2.92 -19.25 -7.09
CA LEU A 257 1.48 -19.03 -6.95
C LEU A 257 0.83 -18.68 -8.27
N SER A 258 -0.47 -18.96 -8.37
CA SER A 258 -1.35 -18.50 -9.45
C SER A 258 -2.75 -18.25 -8.91
N SER A 259 -3.44 -17.26 -9.47
CA SER A 259 -4.86 -17.03 -9.21
C SER A 259 -5.77 -17.98 -10.00
N PHE A 260 -5.21 -18.73 -10.95
CA PHE A 260 -5.98 -19.46 -11.96
C PHE A 260 -5.86 -21.00 -11.85
N SER A 261 -4.64 -21.55 -11.86
CA SER A 261 -4.45 -23.01 -11.87
C SER A 261 -3.08 -23.46 -11.31
N MET A 262 -3.00 -24.73 -10.89
CA MET A 262 -1.71 -25.35 -10.51
C MET A 262 -0.74 -25.39 -11.68
N GLU A 263 -1.25 -25.64 -12.90
CA GLU A 263 -0.43 -25.63 -14.12
C GLU A 263 0.19 -24.25 -14.39
N ASN A 264 -0.57 -23.16 -14.20
CA ASN A 264 -0.04 -21.81 -14.33
C ASN A 264 0.99 -21.50 -13.25
N ALA A 265 0.76 -21.96 -12.01
CA ALA A 265 1.77 -21.84 -10.95
C ALA A 265 3.07 -22.55 -11.34
N ARG A 266 3.00 -23.73 -11.95
CA ARG A 266 4.16 -24.46 -12.48
C ARG A 266 4.87 -23.65 -13.57
N GLN A 267 4.14 -23.09 -14.54
CA GLN A 267 4.70 -22.25 -15.60
C GLN A 267 5.36 -20.99 -15.05
N ASN A 268 4.77 -20.38 -14.01
CA ASN A 268 5.38 -19.25 -13.31
C ASN A 268 6.75 -19.63 -12.71
N MET A 269 6.87 -20.83 -12.12
CA MET A 269 8.14 -21.31 -11.60
C MET A 269 9.15 -21.62 -12.71
N GLU A 270 8.75 -22.34 -13.74
CA GLU A 270 9.62 -22.71 -14.85
C GLU A 270 10.23 -21.47 -15.54
N GLN A 271 9.47 -20.39 -15.66
CA GLN A 271 9.92 -19.17 -16.30
C GLN A 271 10.75 -18.26 -15.37
N GLU A 272 10.32 -18.06 -14.13
CA GLU A 272 10.95 -17.07 -13.23
C GLU A 272 11.96 -17.68 -12.26
N ALA A 273 11.81 -18.97 -11.91
CA ALA A 273 12.66 -19.65 -10.93
C ALA A 273 13.28 -20.97 -11.45
N PRO A 274 13.96 -20.97 -12.64
CA PRO A 274 14.42 -22.19 -13.31
C PRO A 274 15.65 -22.88 -12.65
N HIS A 275 16.34 -22.24 -11.71
CA HIS A 275 17.56 -22.78 -11.11
C HIS A 275 17.46 -22.88 -9.58
N TRP A 276 18.48 -23.51 -8.95
CA TRP A 276 18.56 -23.72 -7.49
C TRP A 276 19.57 -22.78 -6.80
N ASP A 277 20.15 -21.83 -7.50
CA ASP A 277 21.10 -20.84 -6.96
C ASP A 277 20.31 -19.73 -6.24
N PHE A 278 20.15 -19.88 -4.93
CA PHE A 278 19.44 -18.94 -4.07
C PHE A 278 20.06 -17.54 -4.11
N ASP A 279 21.39 -17.47 -4.05
CA ASP A 279 22.09 -16.18 -3.97
C ASP A 279 21.93 -15.36 -5.27
N ARG A 280 21.77 -16.03 -6.39
CA ARG A 280 21.45 -15.40 -7.67
C ARG A 280 20.06 -14.76 -7.68
N TYR A 281 19.05 -15.38 -7.03
CA TYR A 281 17.74 -14.76 -6.87
C TYR A 281 17.79 -13.55 -5.94
N VAL A 282 18.55 -13.65 -4.85
CA VAL A 282 18.76 -12.52 -3.93
C VAL A 282 19.39 -11.34 -4.66
N ALA A 283 20.42 -11.58 -5.48
CA ALA A 283 21.07 -10.54 -6.26
C ALA A 283 20.13 -9.93 -7.32
N ALA A 284 19.30 -10.73 -7.96
CA ALA A 284 18.30 -10.24 -8.92
C ALA A 284 17.24 -9.37 -8.25
N ALA A 285 16.72 -9.80 -7.09
CA ALA A 285 15.75 -9.02 -6.31
C ALA A 285 16.31 -7.68 -5.83
N ASP A 286 17.57 -7.67 -5.36
CA ASP A 286 18.26 -6.43 -4.97
C ASP A 286 18.44 -5.48 -6.17
N ALA A 287 18.83 -6.00 -7.34
CA ALA A 287 18.99 -5.20 -8.56
C ALA A 287 17.65 -4.62 -9.05
N ASP A 288 16.56 -5.35 -8.95
CA ASP A 288 15.21 -4.84 -9.29
C ASP A 288 14.80 -3.70 -8.36
N TRP A 289 15.01 -3.84 -7.06
CA TRP A 289 14.73 -2.79 -6.09
C TRP A 289 15.67 -1.58 -6.27
N GLU A 290 16.96 -1.81 -6.51
CA GLU A 290 17.93 -0.73 -6.79
C GLU A 290 17.47 0.12 -7.99
N LYS A 291 16.98 -0.54 -9.05
CA LYS A 291 16.43 0.12 -10.23
C LYS A 291 15.19 0.94 -9.92
N GLN A 292 14.26 0.40 -9.12
CA GLN A 292 12.99 1.08 -8.80
C GLN A 292 13.22 2.26 -7.86
N LEU A 293 13.95 2.06 -6.78
CA LEU A 293 14.26 3.11 -5.80
C LEU A 293 15.17 4.20 -6.39
N GLY A 294 16.05 3.81 -7.32
CA GLY A 294 16.94 4.72 -8.03
C GLY A 294 16.25 5.70 -8.99
N LYS A 295 14.92 5.63 -9.15
CA LYS A 295 14.13 6.65 -9.86
C LYS A 295 14.11 7.99 -9.12
N ILE A 296 14.35 7.97 -7.81
CA ILE A 296 14.55 9.18 -7.01
C ILE A 296 15.87 9.06 -6.26
N GLU A 297 16.81 9.97 -6.56
CA GLU A 297 18.07 10.09 -5.81
C GLU A 297 17.96 11.25 -4.82
N VAL A 298 18.33 11.03 -3.55
CA VAL A 298 18.22 12.04 -2.51
C VAL A 298 19.53 12.30 -1.79
N LYS A 299 19.71 13.56 -1.32
CA LYS A 299 20.76 13.97 -0.38
C LYS A 299 20.12 14.52 0.89
N GLY A 300 20.63 14.07 2.02
CA GLY A 300 20.16 14.42 3.36
C GLY A 300 20.98 13.65 4.40
N THR A 301 20.55 13.68 5.66
CA THR A 301 21.16 12.84 6.70
C THR A 301 20.88 11.36 6.46
N GLU A 302 21.65 10.48 7.09
CA GLU A 302 21.46 9.02 6.94
C GLU A 302 20.06 8.61 7.39
N VAL A 303 19.55 9.15 8.50
CA VAL A 303 18.17 8.89 8.98
C VAL A 303 17.11 9.38 7.99
N GLN A 304 17.30 10.56 7.38
CA GLN A 304 16.37 11.05 6.36
C GLN A 304 16.33 10.15 5.13
N LYS A 305 17.50 9.63 4.68
CA LYS A 305 17.58 8.68 3.58
C LYS A 305 16.90 7.35 3.93
N GLU A 306 17.14 6.84 5.15
CA GLU A 306 16.53 5.61 5.64
C GLU A 306 15.00 5.70 5.63
N ILE A 307 14.42 6.75 6.23
CA ILE A 307 12.96 6.94 6.23
C ILE A 307 12.44 7.15 4.81
N PHE A 308 13.12 7.97 3.99
CA PHE A 308 12.68 8.29 2.64
C PHE A 308 12.66 7.06 1.73
N TYR A 309 13.76 6.29 1.69
CA TYR A 309 13.83 5.12 0.83
C TYR A 309 12.95 3.97 1.33
N THR A 310 12.74 3.87 2.65
CA THR A 310 11.78 2.91 3.20
C THR A 310 10.34 3.31 2.84
N ALA A 311 10.00 4.59 2.94
CA ALA A 311 8.69 5.07 2.48
C ALA A 311 8.50 4.83 0.97
N LEU A 312 9.51 5.14 0.14
CA LEU A 312 9.45 4.87 -1.30
C LEU A 312 9.30 3.36 -1.60
N TYR A 313 10.01 2.50 -0.85
CA TYR A 313 9.88 1.05 -0.93
C TYR A 313 8.44 0.60 -0.61
N HIS A 314 7.84 1.09 0.47
CA HIS A 314 6.47 0.74 0.86
C HIS A 314 5.44 1.13 -0.20
N THR A 315 5.63 2.25 -0.92
CA THR A 315 4.72 2.64 -2.01
C THR A 315 4.74 1.68 -3.19
N MET A 316 5.75 0.80 -3.31
CA MET A 316 5.92 -0.11 -4.44
C MET A 316 5.65 -1.58 -4.08
N ILE A 317 5.10 -1.86 -2.89
CA ILE A 317 4.67 -3.20 -2.49
C ILE A 317 3.32 -3.53 -3.15
N GLN A 318 2.40 -2.59 -3.17
CA GLN A 318 1.04 -2.72 -3.74
C GLN A 318 0.76 -1.56 -4.70
N PRO A 319 -0.15 -1.73 -5.69
CA PRO A 319 -0.94 -2.91 -6.07
C PRO A 319 -0.12 -4.12 -6.49
N ASN A 320 -0.71 -5.32 -6.36
CA ASN A 320 -0.01 -6.57 -6.62
C ASN A 320 -0.30 -7.13 -8.01
N THR A 321 0.72 -7.70 -8.67
CA THR A 321 0.56 -8.50 -9.87
C THR A 321 -0.40 -9.67 -9.61
N MET A 322 -1.38 -9.89 -10.51
CA MET A 322 -2.34 -10.99 -10.44
C MET A 322 -2.28 -11.91 -11.65
N SER A 323 -1.89 -11.40 -12.83
CA SER A 323 -1.74 -12.25 -14.03
C SER A 323 -0.50 -13.13 -13.96
N ASP A 324 -0.62 -14.34 -14.47
CA ASP A 324 0.46 -15.30 -14.61
C ASP A 324 1.41 -14.93 -15.77
N VAL A 325 2.55 -15.62 -15.90
CA VAL A 325 3.56 -15.33 -16.94
C VAL A 325 3.00 -15.50 -18.37
N ASN A 326 1.98 -16.33 -18.55
CA ASN A 326 1.27 -16.49 -19.81
C ASN A 326 0.18 -15.43 -20.04
N GLY A 327 -0.01 -14.49 -19.09
CA GLY A 327 -1.00 -13.42 -19.11
C GLY A 327 -2.39 -13.82 -18.61
N GLU A 328 -2.61 -15.05 -18.22
CA GLU A 328 -3.90 -15.52 -17.69
C GLU A 328 -4.11 -15.07 -16.24
N TYR A 329 -5.37 -14.82 -15.88
CA TYR A 329 -5.79 -14.48 -14.51
C TYR A 329 -7.26 -14.85 -14.29
N MET A 330 -7.64 -15.00 -13.03
CA MET A 330 -9.04 -15.16 -12.65
C MET A 330 -9.71 -13.77 -12.58
N ALA A 331 -10.71 -13.56 -13.41
CA ALA A 331 -11.48 -12.33 -13.44
C ALA A 331 -12.48 -12.24 -12.30
N ALA A 332 -13.08 -11.03 -12.12
CA ALA A 332 -14.03 -10.75 -11.06
C ALA A 332 -15.30 -11.63 -11.10
N ASP A 333 -15.67 -12.15 -12.28
CA ASP A 333 -16.77 -13.10 -12.49
C ASP A 333 -16.35 -14.58 -12.33
N TYR A 334 -15.13 -14.82 -11.82
CA TYR A 334 -14.51 -16.16 -11.67
C TYR A 334 -14.24 -16.91 -12.99
N THR A 335 -14.33 -16.23 -14.12
CA THR A 335 -13.90 -16.79 -15.41
C THR A 335 -12.42 -16.52 -15.64
N THR A 336 -11.82 -17.35 -16.50
CA THR A 336 -10.45 -17.11 -16.98
C THR A 336 -10.44 -16.02 -18.01
N ARG A 337 -9.49 -15.10 -17.88
CA ARG A 337 -9.20 -14.06 -18.86
C ARG A 337 -7.71 -14.01 -19.13
N LYS A 338 -7.34 -13.29 -20.16
CA LYS A 338 -5.95 -13.12 -20.56
C LYS A 338 -5.71 -11.66 -20.94
N VAL A 339 -4.64 -11.08 -20.39
CA VAL A 339 -4.15 -9.77 -20.82
C VAL A 339 -3.44 -9.89 -22.18
N ALA A 340 -3.34 -8.77 -22.89
CA ALA A 340 -2.52 -8.69 -24.08
C ALA A 340 -1.02 -8.89 -23.74
N ASN A 341 -0.22 -9.27 -24.74
CA ASN A 341 1.22 -9.37 -24.55
C ASN A 341 1.80 -8.04 -24.04
N ASN A 342 2.69 -8.12 -23.08
CA ASN A 342 3.32 -6.99 -22.39
C ASN A 342 2.39 -6.16 -21.49
N GLU A 343 1.19 -6.63 -21.16
CA GLU A 343 0.33 -6.05 -20.14
C GLU A 343 0.35 -6.90 -18.87
N THR A 344 0.14 -6.26 -17.73
CA THR A 344 -0.03 -6.94 -16.44
C THR A 344 -1.41 -6.61 -15.86
N HIS A 345 -2.09 -7.63 -15.33
CA HIS A 345 -3.30 -7.42 -14.54
C HIS A 345 -2.92 -7.32 -13.06
N TYR A 346 -3.46 -6.30 -12.39
CA TYR A 346 -3.18 -6.00 -10.99
C TYR A 346 -4.41 -6.16 -10.12
N THR A 347 -4.16 -6.39 -8.83
CA THR A 347 -5.13 -6.47 -7.74
C THR A 347 -4.64 -5.68 -6.53
N THR A 348 -5.45 -5.62 -5.48
CA THR A 348 -5.14 -4.93 -4.22
C THR A 348 -5.11 -3.41 -4.42
N PHE A 349 -6.27 -2.87 -4.73
CA PHE A 349 -6.48 -1.44 -4.90
C PHE A 349 -7.24 -0.86 -3.71
N SER A 350 -6.53 -0.26 -2.76
CA SER A 350 -7.06 0.48 -1.61
C SER A 350 -7.36 1.92 -2.01
N LEU A 351 -8.41 2.13 -2.81
CA LEU A 351 -8.57 3.37 -3.57
C LEU A 351 -8.96 4.58 -2.72
N TRP A 352 -9.73 4.40 -1.64
CA TRP A 352 -10.04 5.50 -0.71
C TRP A 352 -8.79 6.15 -0.13
N ASP A 353 -7.73 5.35 0.06
CA ASP A 353 -6.45 5.77 0.60
C ASP A 353 -5.53 6.28 -0.51
N THR A 354 -5.22 5.42 -1.47
CA THR A 354 -4.10 5.59 -2.40
C THR A 354 -4.34 6.60 -3.52
N PHE A 355 -5.60 6.99 -3.81
CA PHE A 355 -5.88 8.01 -4.83
C PHE A 355 -5.28 9.37 -4.47
N ARG A 356 -5.05 9.64 -3.16
CA ARG A 356 -4.63 10.93 -2.62
C ARG A 356 -3.18 11.26 -2.96
N ALA A 357 -2.26 10.31 -2.79
CA ALA A 357 -0.83 10.53 -3.06
C ALA A 357 -0.14 9.36 -3.79
N SER A 358 -0.43 8.09 -3.48
CA SER A 358 0.27 6.96 -4.10
C SER A 358 0.07 6.92 -5.62
N HIS A 359 -1.17 7.00 -6.10
CA HIS A 359 -1.44 7.04 -7.54
C HIS A 359 -0.87 8.29 -8.23
N PRO A 360 -0.99 9.52 -7.68
CA PRO A 360 -0.27 10.68 -8.20
C PRO A 360 1.25 10.50 -8.27
N LEU A 361 1.87 9.80 -7.28
CA LEU A 361 3.29 9.50 -7.31
C LEU A 361 3.64 8.54 -8.45
N TYR A 362 2.82 7.53 -8.68
CA TYR A 362 3.03 6.60 -9.80
C TYR A 362 2.96 7.30 -11.17
N THR A 363 2.17 8.34 -11.33
CA THR A 363 2.14 9.12 -12.59
C THR A 363 3.48 9.80 -12.89
N LEU A 364 4.31 10.04 -11.88
CA LEU A 364 5.67 10.58 -12.04
C LEU A 364 6.71 9.47 -12.26
N LEU A 365 6.59 8.35 -11.55
CA LEU A 365 7.65 7.33 -11.46
C LEU A 365 7.38 6.08 -12.30
N GLU A 366 6.11 5.73 -12.52
CA GLU A 366 5.63 4.46 -13.08
C GLU A 366 4.58 4.64 -14.20
N PRO A 367 4.75 5.58 -15.15
CA PRO A 367 3.68 5.92 -16.10
C PRO A 367 3.19 4.73 -16.92
N GLU A 368 4.07 3.78 -17.28
CA GLU A 368 3.70 2.56 -18.02
C GLU A 368 2.84 1.65 -17.13
N ARG A 369 3.18 1.51 -15.86
CA ARG A 369 2.45 0.72 -14.88
C ARG A 369 1.09 1.33 -14.53
N VAL A 370 0.99 2.67 -14.49
CA VAL A 370 -0.29 3.39 -14.34
C VAL A 370 -1.27 3.00 -15.44
N THR A 371 -0.79 2.82 -16.67
CA THR A 371 -1.62 2.32 -17.79
C THR A 371 -2.22 0.95 -17.46
N ASP A 372 -1.44 0.03 -16.93
CA ASP A 372 -1.91 -1.30 -16.57
C ASP A 372 -2.84 -1.28 -15.34
N PHE A 373 -2.62 -0.37 -14.38
CA PHE A 373 -3.54 -0.15 -13.25
C PHE A 373 -4.91 0.31 -13.74
N VAL A 374 -4.94 1.33 -14.60
CA VAL A 374 -6.19 1.83 -15.20
C VAL A 374 -6.90 0.74 -16.00
N LYS A 375 -6.17 -0.01 -16.84
CA LYS A 375 -6.74 -1.14 -17.58
C LYS A 375 -7.28 -2.23 -16.65
N SER A 376 -6.63 -2.49 -15.53
CA SER A 376 -7.11 -3.46 -14.54
C SER A 376 -8.42 -3.02 -13.90
N MET A 377 -8.56 -1.73 -13.57
CA MET A 377 -9.81 -1.16 -13.06
C MET A 377 -10.93 -1.23 -14.12
N ILE A 378 -10.64 -0.89 -15.38
CA ILE A 378 -11.62 -0.96 -16.48
C ILE A 378 -12.05 -2.40 -16.72
N ARG A 379 -11.15 -3.41 -16.62
CA ARG A 379 -11.53 -4.82 -16.73
C ARG A 379 -12.53 -5.24 -15.65
N GLN A 380 -12.41 -4.71 -14.41
CA GLN A 380 -13.42 -4.96 -13.39
C GLN A 380 -14.76 -4.31 -13.73
N TYR A 381 -14.76 -3.06 -14.24
CA TYR A 381 -15.95 -2.42 -14.76
C TYR A 381 -16.69 -3.28 -15.80
N GLU A 382 -15.94 -3.93 -16.70
CA GLU A 382 -16.52 -4.81 -17.75
C GLU A 382 -17.35 -5.98 -17.18
N TYR A 383 -17.08 -6.38 -15.91
CA TYR A 383 -17.80 -7.47 -15.25
C TYR A 383 -18.93 -7.00 -14.34
N TYR A 384 -18.71 -5.93 -13.59
CA TYR A 384 -19.66 -5.44 -12.61
C TYR A 384 -20.54 -4.30 -13.11
N GLY A 385 -20.16 -3.61 -14.20
CA GLY A 385 -20.82 -2.40 -14.69
C GLY A 385 -20.41 -1.13 -13.93
N TYR A 386 -19.48 -1.23 -12.97
CA TYR A 386 -18.88 -0.11 -12.25
C TYR A 386 -17.42 -0.43 -11.86
N LEU A 387 -16.65 0.63 -11.65
CA LEU A 387 -15.24 0.55 -11.29
C LEU A 387 -15.02 0.07 -9.86
N PRO A 388 -13.82 -0.43 -9.51
CA PRO A 388 -13.54 -0.90 -8.16
C PRO A 388 -13.60 0.23 -7.11
N ILE A 389 -14.02 -0.15 -5.90
CA ILE A 389 -13.98 0.66 -4.69
C ILE A 389 -12.78 0.23 -3.83
N TRP A 390 -12.74 -1.05 -3.44
CA TRP A 390 -11.63 -1.68 -2.75
C TRP A 390 -11.45 -3.11 -3.26
N GLN A 391 -10.58 -3.26 -4.25
CA GLN A 391 -10.38 -4.57 -4.89
C GLN A 391 -9.32 -5.39 -4.15
N LEU A 392 -9.65 -6.61 -3.79
CA LEU A 392 -8.74 -7.58 -3.19
C LEU A 392 -8.84 -8.94 -3.89
N TRP A 393 -7.73 -9.43 -4.40
CA TRP A 393 -7.62 -10.70 -5.13
C TRP A 393 -8.65 -10.83 -6.27
N GLY A 394 -8.78 -9.76 -7.07
CA GLY A 394 -9.69 -9.68 -8.19
C GLY A 394 -11.17 -9.44 -7.85
N GLN A 395 -11.54 -9.40 -6.56
CA GLN A 395 -12.90 -9.17 -6.09
C GLN A 395 -13.02 -7.83 -5.39
N ASP A 396 -14.15 -7.16 -5.53
CA ASP A 396 -14.44 -5.97 -4.74
C ASP A 396 -15.00 -6.36 -3.38
N ASN A 397 -14.42 -5.85 -2.30
CA ASN A 397 -14.94 -6.06 -0.95
C ASN A 397 -15.86 -4.92 -0.50
N TYR A 398 -15.93 -3.83 -1.27
CA TYR A 398 -16.71 -2.61 -1.00
C TYR A 398 -16.40 -1.96 0.36
N CYS A 399 -15.19 -2.15 0.86
CA CYS A 399 -14.70 -1.45 2.03
C CYS A 399 -14.51 0.03 1.71
N MET A 400 -14.78 0.89 2.69
CA MET A 400 -14.69 2.33 2.56
C MET A 400 -15.76 2.95 1.65
N ILE A 401 -15.67 4.25 1.44
CA ILE A 401 -16.64 5.07 0.71
C ILE A 401 -16.00 5.70 -0.54
N GLY A 402 -16.81 6.37 -1.34
CA GLY A 402 -16.37 7.03 -2.57
C GLY A 402 -16.17 6.06 -3.74
N ASN A 403 -15.90 6.61 -4.90
CA ASN A 403 -15.65 5.89 -6.15
C ASN A 403 -14.30 6.31 -6.72
N HIS A 404 -13.24 6.15 -5.92
CA HIS A 404 -11.96 6.80 -6.15
C HIS A 404 -11.08 6.17 -7.23
N SER A 405 -11.54 5.14 -7.92
CA SER A 405 -11.05 4.81 -9.28
C SER A 405 -11.24 5.98 -10.24
N ILE A 406 -12.29 6.79 -10.05
CA ILE A 406 -12.64 7.93 -10.92
C ILE A 406 -11.52 8.99 -10.90
N PRO A 407 -11.10 9.54 -9.74
CA PRO A 407 -9.98 10.48 -9.71
C PRO A 407 -8.67 9.86 -10.20
N VAL A 408 -8.39 8.57 -9.94
CA VAL A 408 -7.17 7.90 -10.44
C VAL A 408 -7.14 7.87 -11.97
N ILE A 409 -8.24 7.47 -12.60
CA ILE A 409 -8.36 7.40 -14.07
C ILE A 409 -8.33 8.81 -14.65
N THR A 410 -9.04 9.75 -14.03
CA THR A 410 -9.07 11.17 -14.44
C THR A 410 -7.68 11.79 -14.40
N ASP A 411 -6.94 11.60 -13.30
CA ASP A 411 -5.58 12.12 -13.14
C ASP A 411 -4.65 11.57 -14.23
N ALA A 412 -4.69 10.26 -14.46
CA ALA A 412 -3.87 9.61 -15.50
C ALA A 412 -4.14 10.19 -16.90
N ILE A 413 -5.42 10.37 -17.27
CA ILE A 413 -5.80 10.91 -18.59
C ILE A 413 -5.43 12.39 -18.71
N LEU A 414 -5.70 13.21 -17.71
CA LEU A 414 -5.39 14.64 -17.73
C LEU A 414 -3.90 14.93 -17.76
N LYS A 415 -3.09 14.09 -17.14
CA LYS A 415 -1.62 14.11 -17.19
C LYS A 415 -1.04 13.54 -18.48
N GLY A 416 -1.88 12.94 -19.34
CA GLY A 416 -1.44 12.41 -20.63
C GLY A 416 -0.70 11.11 -20.56
N ILE A 417 -0.99 10.26 -19.56
CA ILE A 417 -0.44 8.89 -19.48
C ILE A 417 -0.85 8.13 -20.75
N PRO A 418 0.13 7.55 -21.50
CA PRO A 418 -0.16 6.94 -22.80
C PRO A 418 -0.84 5.58 -22.67
N GLY A 419 -1.47 5.11 -23.76
CA GLY A 419 -1.98 3.72 -23.84
C GLY A 419 -3.32 3.46 -23.13
N ILE A 420 -4.00 4.52 -22.66
CA ILE A 420 -5.35 4.46 -22.10
C ILE A 420 -6.35 4.81 -23.20
N ASP A 421 -7.34 3.95 -23.44
CA ASP A 421 -8.49 4.24 -24.29
C ASP A 421 -9.41 5.22 -23.55
N MET A 422 -9.38 6.47 -23.96
CA MET A 422 -10.09 7.56 -23.27
C MET A 422 -11.62 7.45 -23.36
N GLU A 423 -12.18 6.94 -24.46
CA GLU A 423 -13.63 6.79 -24.60
C GLU A 423 -14.12 5.64 -23.70
N LYS A 424 -13.41 4.52 -23.67
CA LYS A 424 -13.72 3.39 -22.78
C LYS A 424 -13.53 3.74 -21.31
N ALA A 425 -12.47 4.47 -20.98
CA ALA A 425 -12.24 4.97 -19.64
C ALA A 425 -13.34 5.93 -19.20
N TYR A 426 -13.77 6.83 -20.09
CA TYR A 426 -14.89 7.73 -19.82
C TYR A 426 -16.20 6.97 -19.62
N GLU A 427 -16.51 5.97 -20.45
CA GLU A 427 -17.68 5.10 -20.31
C GLU A 427 -17.70 4.44 -18.91
N ALA A 428 -16.56 3.88 -18.48
CA ALA A 428 -16.45 3.25 -17.16
C ALA A 428 -16.63 4.26 -16.02
N VAL A 429 -16.03 5.44 -16.10
CA VAL A 429 -16.15 6.52 -15.12
C VAL A 429 -17.59 7.03 -15.07
N TYR A 430 -18.22 7.30 -16.22
CA TYR A 430 -19.60 7.77 -16.31
C TYR A 430 -20.56 6.75 -15.67
N ASN A 431 -20.51 5.48 -16.09
CA ASN A 431 -21.40 4.44 -15.59
C ASN A 431 -21.21 4.21 -14.08
N SER A 432 -20.00 4.29 -13.58
CA SER A 432 -19.72 4.18 -12.13
C SER A 432 -20.27 5.35 -11.32
N SER A 433 -20.61 6.46 -11.98
CA SER A 433 -21.19 7.67 -11.35
C SER A 433 -22.72 7.78 -11.49
N VAL A 434 -23.37 6.81 -12.15
CA VAL A 434 -24.83 6.82 -12.35
C VAL A 434 -25.50 5.47 -12.05
N THR A 435 -24.73 4.40 -11.94
CA THR A 435 -25.22 3.05 -11.61
C THR A 435 -25.09 2.83 -10.11
N SER A 436 -26.22 2.65 -9.41
CA SER A 436 -26.21 2.37 -7.97
C SER A 436 -25.53 1.05 -7.64
N HIS A 437 -24.68 1.07 -6.62
CA HIS A 437 -23.93 -0.07 -6.11
C HIS A 437 -23.62 0.13 -4.61
N PRO A 438 -23.01 -0.83 -3.90
CA PRO A 438 -22.77 -0.70 -2.46
C PRO A 438 -22.11 0.63 -2.07
N ASN A 439 -22.62 1.29 -1.04
CA ASN A 439 -22.22 2.61 -0.53
C ASN A 439 -22.40 3.79 -1.54
N SER A 440 -23.02 3.55 -2.68
CA SER A 440 -23.20 4.57 -3.74
C SER A 440 -24.61 4.49 -4.34
N PRO A 441 -25.69 4.86 -3.59
CA PRO A 441 -27.05 4.88 -4.10
C PRO A 441 -27.29 6.13 -4.96
N PHE A 442 -26.94 6.09 -6.25
CA PHE A 442 -26.98 7.26 -7.14
C PHE A 442 -28.40 7.77 -7.39
N GLU A 443 -29.45 6.96 -7.32
CA GLU A 443 -30.83 7.41 -7.34
C GLU A 443 -31.18 8.29 -6.13
N VAL A 444 -30.59 8.04 -4.98
CA VAL A 444 -30.71 8.89 -3.77
C VAL A 444 -29.94 10.18 -3.98
N TRP A 445 -28.71 10.10 -4.51
CA TRP A 445 -27.85 11.22 -4.82
C TRP A 445 -28.51 12.23 -5.79
N GLU A 446 -29.07 11.72 -6.88
CA GLU A 446 -29.78 12.56 -7.87
C GLU A 446 -31.08 13.17 -7.30
N LYS A 447 -31.81 12.41 -6.49
CA LYS A 447 -33.08 12.86 -5.92
C LYS A 447 -32.93 13.96 -4.89
N TYR A 448 -31.96 13.84 -3.98
CA TYR A 448 -31.86 14.72 -2.83
C TYR A 448 -30.74 15.77 -2.97
N GLY A 449 -29.74 15.53 -3.79
CA GLY A 449 -28.53 16.38 -3.90
C GLY A 449 -27.64 16.31 -2.63
N PHE A 450 -27.80 15.29 -1.83
CA PHE A 450 -26.96 14.88 -0.67
C PHE A 450 -27.37 13.47 -0.26
N MET A 451 -26.59 12.85 0.60
CA MET A 451 -26.97 11.56 1.20
C MET A 451 -27.74 11.81 2.50
N PRO A 452 -29.05 11.43 2.58
CA PRO A 452 -29.79 11.47 3.84
C PRO A 452 -29.30 10.40 4.80
N GLU A 453 -29.01 10.77 6.06
CA GLU A 453 -28.43 9.87 7.07
C GLU A 453 -29.33 8.66 7.41
N ASN A 454 -30.64 8.82 7.33
CA ASN A 454 -31.59 7.74 7.56
C ASN A 454 -31.75 6.78 6.37
N ILE A 455 -31.13 7.07 5.22
CA ILE A 455 -31.09 6.20 4.04
C ILE A 455 -29.69 5.61 3.86
N GLN A 456 -28.67 6.42 3.97
CA GLN A 456 -27.27 6.03 3.81
C GLN A 456 -26.45 6.58 4.99
N THR A 457 -25.93 5.69 5.82
CA THR A 457 -24.97 6.05 6.89
C THR A 457 -23.70 6.64 6.31
N GLN A 458 -22.86 7.26 7.14
CA GLN A 458 -21.67 7.98 6.69
C GLN A 458 -22.01 9.14 5.72
N SER A 459 -23.20 9.67 5.84
CA SER A 459 -23.85 10.53 4.84
C SER A 459 -23.08 11.77 4.48
N VAL A 460 -22.44 12.42 5.47
CA VAL A 460 -21.67 13.63 5.23
C VAL A 460 -20.39 13.31 4.46
N SER A 461 -19.66 12.30 4.89
CA SER A 461 -18.43 11.86 4.21
C SER A 461 -18.71 11.44 2.77
N ILE A 462 -19.72 10.58 2.55
CA ILE A 462 -20.09 10.13 1.20
C ILE A 462 -20.52 11.32 0.32
N THR A 463 -21.29 12.28 0.86
CA THR A 463 -21.68 13.48 0.12
C THR A 463 -20.47 14.31 -0.34
N LEU A 464 -19.49 14.49 0.53
CA LEU A 464 -18.29 15.27 0.22
C LEU A 464 -17.41 14.55 -0.81
N GLU A 465 -17.19 13.26 -0.63
CA GLU A 465 -16.32 12.47 -1.52
C GLU A 465 -16.96 12.25 -2.89
N GLN A 466 -18.27 11.98 -2.94
CA GLN A 466 -19.01 11.87 -4.20
C GLN A 466 -19.02 13.18 -4.99
N ALA A 467 -19.08 14.32 -4.30
CA ALA A 467 -18.98 15.62 -4.97
C ALA A 467 -17.61 15.82 -5.64
N PHE A 468 -16.52 15.34 -5.03
CA PHE A 468 -15.20 15.34 -5.64
C PHE A 468 -15.11 14.39 -6.83
N ASP A 469 -15.62 13.16 -6.71
CA ASP A 469 -15.66 12.20 -7.82
C ASP A 469 -16.44 12.77 -9.01
N ASP A 470 -17.59 13.40 -8.78
CA ASP A 470 -18.38 14.07 -9.83
C ASP A 470 -17.63 15.24 -10.49
N TRP A 471 -16.84 15.98 -9.73
CA TRP A 471 -15.95 16.99 -10.33
C TRP A 471 -14.95 16.34 -11.29
N CYS A 472 -14.37 15.19 -10.93
CA CYS A 472 -13.44 14.47 -11.81
C CYS A 472 -14.14 14.00 -13.08
N VAL A 473 -15.38 13.47 -13.00
CA VAL A 473 -16.17 13.12 -14.19
C VAL A 473 -16.39 14.34 -15.08
N ALA A 474 -16.72 15.50 -14.49
CA ALA A 474 -16.88 16.74 -15.24
C ALA A 474 -15.59 17.15 -15.99
N GLN A 475 -14.41 17.01 -15.37
CA GLN A 475 -13.16 17.33 -16.05
C GLN A 475 -12.90 16.40 -17.26
N LEU A 476 -13.17 15.10 -17.14
CA LEU A 476 -13.08 14.18 -18.27
C LEU A 476 -14.10 14.49 -19.36
N ALA A 477 -15.34 14.80 -19.00
CA ALA A 477 -16.37 15.21 -19.94
C ALA A 477 -15.94 16.46 -20.74
N ALA A 478 -15.38 17.47 -20.06
CA ALA A 478 -14.81 18.65 -20.71
C ALA A 478 -13.66 18.29 -21.65
N LYS A 479 -12.75 17.41 -21.24
CA LYS A 479 -11.62 16.93 -22.07
C LYS A 479 -12.09 16.26 -23.35
N LEU A 480 -13.24 15.59 -23.32
CA LEU A 480 -13.83 14.86 -24.44
C LEU A 480 -14.94 15.66 -25.18
N ASN A 481 -15.11 16.95 -24.88
CA ASN A 481 -16.13 17.82 -25.43
C ASN A 481 -17.57 17.30 -25.26
N LYS A 482 -17.88 16.66 -24.12
CA LYS A 482 -19.21 16.16 -23.76
C LYS A 482 -19.93 17.20 -22.87
N ASP A 483 -20.37 18.29 -23.47
CA ASP A 483 -20.86 19.48 -22.75
C ASP A 483 -22.05 19.21 -21.83
N ALA A 484 -23.00 18.37 -22.25
CA ALA A 484 -24.16 18.04 -21.41
C ALA A 484 -23.77 17.30 -20.12
N ASP A 485 -22.84 16.35 -20.24
CA ASP A 485 -22.32 15.61 -19.10
C ASP A 485 -21.47 16.52 -18.20
N TYR A 486 -20.64 17.39 -18.79
CA TYR A 486 -19.91 18.40 -18.02
C TYR A 486 -20.86 19.22 -17.15
N GLN A 487 -21.95 19.78 -17.71
CA GLN A 487 -22.91 20.58 -16.94
C GLN A 487 -23.60 19.78 -15.84
N ARG A 488 -23.96 18.52 -16.11
CA ARG A 488 -24.60 17.62 -15.13
C ARG A 488 -23.66 17.37 -13.95
N PHE A 489 -22.46 16.88 -14.20
CA PHE A 489 -21.53 16.49 -13.17
C PHE A 489 -20.90 17.69 -12.45
N HIS A 490 -20.70 18.81 -13.15
CA HIS A 490 -20.28 20.05 -12.50
C HIS A 490 -21.35 20.55 -11.51
N LYS A 491 -22.63 20.46 -11.85
CA LYS A 491 -23.71 20.78 -10.90
C LYS A 491 -23.69 19.82 -9.69
N ARG A 492 -23.52 18.53 -9.91
CA ARG A 492 -23.47 17.52 -8.86
C ARG A 492 -22.25 17.72 -7.93
N SER A 493 -21.13 18.17 -8.46
CA SER A 493 -19.93 18.46 -7.67
C SER A 493 -20.10 19.59 -6.64
N GLU A 494 -21.18 20.38 -6.76
CA GLU A 494 -21.54 21.42 -5.80
C GLU A 494 -22.56 20.95 -4.71
N TYR A 495 -22.99 19.69 -4.75
CA TYR A 495 -24.03 19.18 -3.82
C TYR A 495 -23.58 19.16 -2.34
N TYR A 496 -22.27 19.16 -2.06
CA TYR A 496 -21.74 19.31 -0.70
C TYR A 496 -22.30 20.55 0.01
N ARG A 497 -22.64 21.63 -0.71
CA ARG A 497 -23.20 22.86 -0.17
C ARG A 497 -24.54 22.63 0.56
N ASN A 498 -25.29 21.59 0.17
CA ASN A 498 -26.57 21.26 0.77
C ASN A 498 -26.45 20.77 2.22
N LEU A 499 -25.27 20.30 2.63
CA LEU A 499 -24.97 19.88 3.99
C LEU A 499 -24.21 20.92 4.82
N PHE A 500 -23.90 22.12 4.24
CA PHE A 500 -23.24 23.18 5.01
C PHE A 500 -24.25 23.89 5.92
N HIS A 501 -24.08 23.75 7.23
CA HIS A 501 -25.00 24.35 8.21
C HIS A 501 -24.62 25.81 8.50
N PRO A 502 -25.54 26.80 8.30
CA PRO A 502 -25.21 28.21 8.34
C PRO A 502 -24.84 28.74 9.74
N LYS A 503 -25.32 28.09 10.82
CA LYS A 503 -25.04 28.51 12.21
C LYS A 503 -23.77 27.83 12.74
N THR A 504 -23.66 26.49 12.62
CA THR A 504 -22.50 25.75 13.16
C THR A 504 -21.24 25.95 12.31
N LYS A 505 -21.40 26.32 11.04
CA LYS A 505 -20.29 26.47 10.07
C LYS A 505 -19.51 25.16 9.90
N PHE A 506 -20.22 24.02 9.94
CA PHE A 506 -19.74 22.69 9.60
C PHE A 506 -20.64 22.05 8.55
N PHE A 507 -20.15 20.98 7.92
CA PHE A 507 -21.03 20.05 7.23
C PHE A 507 -21.72 19.16 8.26
N GLN A 508 -23.03 19.09 8.19
CA GLN A 508 -23.89 18.39 9.14
C GLN A 508 -24.90 17.55 8.40
N SER A 509 -25.26 16.40 8.96
CA SER A 509 -26.20 15.47 8.35
C SER A 509 -27.64 15.98 8.36
N LYS A 510 -28.38 15.56 7.33
CA LYS A 510 -29.84 15.76 7.19
C LYS A 510 -30.55 14.42 7.00
N ASN A 511 -31.83 14.38 7.35
CA ASN A 511 -32.69 13.28 6.98
C ASN A 511 -33.31 13.48 5.56
N ASP A 512 -34.08 12.53 5.09
CA ASP A 512 -34.77 12.54 3.78
C ASP A 512 -35.89 13.59 3.63
N LYS A 513 -36.26 14.28 4.73
CA LYS A 513 -37.13 15.46 4.71
C LYS A 513 -36.36 16.77 4.61
N GLY A 514 -35.03 16.74 4.59
CA GLY A 514 -34.18 17.92 4.57
C GLY A 514 -33.98 18.58 5.94
N GLU A 515 -34.41 17.95 7.03
CA GLU A 515 -34.24 18.43 8.39
C GLU A 515 -32.86 18.08 8.92
N TRP A 516 -32.23 19.03 9.62
CA TRP A 516 -30.94 18.81 10.27
C TRP A 516 -31.07 17.80 11.41
N ILE A 517 -30.07 16.92 11.54
CA ILE A 517 -30.03 15.95 12.65
C ILE A 517 -29.36 16.62 13.85
N GLU A 518 -30.08 16.63 14.96
CA GLU A 518 -29.66 17.23 16.23
C GLU A 518 -29.74 16.19 17.38
N PRO A 519 -28.91 16.27 18.43
CA PRO A 519 -27.88 17.29 18.66
C PRO A 519 -26.65 17.06 17.78
N PHE A 520 -25.94 18.17 17.42
CA PHE A 520 -24.71 18.12 16.66
C PHE A 520 -23.50 18.37 17.54
N ASP A 521 -22.56 17.43 17.56
CA ASP A 521 -21.25 17.56 18.19
C ASP A 521 -20.16 17.43 17.11
N PRO A 522 -19.38 18.51 16.82
CA PRO A 522 -18.33 18.47 15.79
C PRO A 522 -17.15 17.57 16.14
N TYR A 523 -17.02 17.11 17.37
CA TYR A 523 -15.96 16.22 17.84
C TYR A 523 -16.36 14.74 17.86
N GLN A 524 -17.62 14.43 17.63
CA GLN A 524 -18.10 13.05 17.63
C GLN A 524 -17.47 12.29 16.47
N TYR A 525 -16.82 11.17 16.78
CA TYR A 525 -16.24 10.28 15.80
C TYR A 525 -17.24 9.27 15.25
N GLY A 526 -17.21 9.05 13.91
CA GLY A 526 -17.75 7.87 13.26
C GLY A 526 -16.65 6.83 13.01
N GLY A 527 -17.03 5.55 12.98
CA GLY A 527 -16.16 4.46 12.51
C GLY A 527 -16.42 4.13 11.05
N ASN A 528 -15.84 3.05 10.55
CA ASN A 528 -16.27 2.47 9.29
C ASN A 528 -17.72 1.99 9.44
N GLY A 529 -18.63 2.52 8.60
CA GLY A 529 -20.07 2.36 8.77
C GLY A 529 -20.70 3.28 9.82
N GLY A 530 -19.94 4.22 10.41
CA GLY A 530 -20.37 5.14 11.45
C GLY A 530 -21.23 6.32 10.96
N HIS A 531 -21.69 7.13 11.90
CA HIS A 531 -22.61 8.25 11.69
C HIS A 531 -21.99 9.57 12.14
N PRO A 532 -22.08 10.63 11.35
CA PRO A 532 -22.31 10.69 9.90
C PRO A 532 -20.97 10.74 9.11
N PHE A 533 -19.85 10.55 9.80
CA PHE A 533 -18.50 10.66 9.27
C PHE A 533 -17.79 9.30 9.24
N THR A 534 -17.09 9.02 8.16
CA THR A 534 -16.29 7.82 8.01
C THR A 534 -14.94 8.00 8.73
N GLU A 535 -14.68 7.19 9.74
CA GLU A 535 -13.39 7.15 10.44
C GLU A 535 -12.85 8.53 10.82
N GLY A 536 -13.75 9.43 11.20
CA GLY A 536 -13.41 10.80 11.49
C GLY A 536 -14.54 11.57 12.16
N ASN A 537 -14.40 12.89 12.23
CA ASN A 537 -15.39 13.80 12.79
C ASN A 537 -15.60 15.02 11.87
N ALA A 538 -16.51 15.92 12.29
CA ALA A 538 -16.80 17.10 11.49
C ALA A 538 -15.60 18.04 11.30
N TRP A 539 -14.65 18.08 12.23
CA TRP A 539 -13.43 18.87 12.08
C TRP A 539 -12.54 18.34 10.98
N GLN A 540 -12.37 17.02 10.85
CA GLN A 540 -11.50 16.40 9.87
C GLN A 540 -12.12 16.45 8.46
N TYR A 541 -13.42 16.14 8.33
CA TYR A 541 -14.10 16.17 7.04
C TYR A 541 -14.48 17.57 6.56
N PHE A 542 -14.46 18.60 7.40
CA PHE A 542 -14.75 19.97 6.98
C PHE A 542 -13.93 20.43 5.78
N TRP A 543 -12.71 19.96 5.66
CA TRP A 543 -11.74 20.39 4.65
C TRP A 543 -11.84 19.62 3.34
N TYR A 544 -12.71 18.59 3.28
CA TYR A 544 -12.75 17.71 2.12
C TYR A 544 -13.61 18.30 0.97
N VAL A 545 -13.17 19.42 0.42
CA VAL A 545 -13.64 20.03 -0.83
C VAL A 545 -12.41 20.41 -1.68
N PRO A 546 -11.54 19.42 -2.03
CA PRO A 546 -10.24 19.70 -2.67
C PRO A 546 -10.39 20.31 -4.07
N HIS A 547 -11.50 20.09 -4.73
CA HIS A 547 -11.83 20.60 -6.05
C HIS A 547 -12.27 22.07 -6.07
N ASN A 548 -12.71 22.62 -4.93
CA ASN A 548 -13.19 24.01 -4.86
C ASN A 548 -12.93 24.67 -3.50
N ILE A 549 -11.64 24.84 -3.15
CA ILE A 549 -11.22 25.43 -1.87
C ILE A 549 -11.67 26.90 -1.77
N GLN A 550 -11.75 27.63 -2.91
CA GLN A 550 -12.24 29.01 -2.91
C GLN A 550 -13.70 29.07 -2.42
N ALA A 551 -14.56 28.16 -2.91
CA ALA A 551 -15.93 28.10 -2.44
C ALA A 551 -16.05 27.68 -0.98
N LEU A 552 -15.18 26.80 -0.48
CA LEU A 552 -15.12 26.45 0.93
C LEU A 552 -14.72 27.63 1.80
N MET A 553 -13.79 28.47 1.35
CA MET A 553 -13.43 29.74 2.02
C MET A 553 -14.64 30.69 2.08
N GLU A 554 -15.39 30.85 1.01
CA GLU A 554 -16.59 31.68 0.94
C GLU A 554 -17.66 31.20 1.93
N LEU A 555 -17.95 29.90 1.97
CA LEU A 555 -18.88 29.26 2.92
C LEU A 555 -18.44 29.50 4.38
N THR A 556 -17.16 29.47 4.64
CA THR A 556 -16.60 29.72 5.98
C THR A 556 -16.80 31.18 6.43
N GLY A 557 -16.90 32.11 5.50
CA GLY A 557 -17.02 33.54 5.78
C GLY A 557 -15.82 34.36 5.29
N GLY A 558 -15.10 33.84 4.30
CA GLY A 558 -13.95 34.46 3.65
C GLY A 558 -12.60 33.98 4.20
N THR A 559 -11.53 34.45 3.58
CA THR A 559 -10.15 34.00 3.82
C THR A 559 -9.73 34.06 5.28
N LYS A 560 -10.08 35.15 6.00
CA LYS A 560 -9.71 35.32 7.41
C LYS A 560 -10.41 34.30 8.32
N ALA A 561 -11.69 34.05 8.11
CA ALA A 561 -12.47 33.10 8.88
C ALA A 561 -11.98 31.66 8.61
N PHE A 562 -11.62 31.36 7.37
CA PHE A 562 -11.03 30.08 6.97
C PHE A 562 -9.66 29.86 7.65
N GLU A 563 -8.77 30.86 7.63
CA GLU A 563 -7.49 30.81 8.36
C GLU A 563 -7.70 30.56 9.85
N GLN A 564 -8.61 31.30 10.50
CA GLN A 564 -8.90 31.13 11.93
C GLN A 564 -9.44 29.73 12.25
N LYS A 565 -10.26 29.16 11.37
CA LYS A 565 -10.79 27.79 11.54
C LYS A 565 -9.67 26.74 11.38
N LEU A 566 -8.73 26.94 10.44
CA LEU A 566 -7.51 26.12 10.32
C LEU A 566 -6.64 26.23 11.60
N ASP A 567 -6.43 27.43 12.11
CA ASP A 567 -5.67 27.64 13.35
C ASP A 567 -6.33 26.89 14.52
N THR A 568 -7.65 26.95 14.65
CA THR A 568 -8.39 26.19 15.67
C THR A 568 -8.23 24.70 15.46
N PHE A 569 -8.32 24.22 14.23
CA PHE A 569 -8.15 22.80 13.89
C PHE A 569 -6.78 22.25 14.33
N PHE A 570 -5.69 22.99 14.10
CA PHE A 570 -4.34 22.57 14.47
C PHE A 570 -3.96 22.84 15.94
N THR A 571 -4.77 23.57 16.68
CA THR A 571 -4.43 23.95 18.07
C THR A 571 -5.42 23.43 19.12
N SER A 572 -6.62 22.98 18.73
CA SER A 572 -7.61 22.43 19.64
C SER A 572 -7.13 21.08 20.21
N THR A 573 -7.01 21.04 21.55
CA THR A 573 -6.58 19.83 22.27
C THR A 573 -7.75 18.97 22.75
N TYR A 574 -8.98 19.37 22.47
CA TYR A 574 -10.15 18.57 22.84
C TYR A 574 -10.15 17.25 22.07
N LYS A 575 -10.38 16.16 22.80
CA LYS A 575 -10.54 14.82 22.24
C LYS A 575 -11.85 14.22 22.71
N SER A 576 -12.59 13.61 21.82
CA SER A 576 -13.77 12.82 22.17
C SER A 576 -13.37 11.59 23.00
N GLU A 577 -14.19 11.20 23.96
CA GLU A 577 -14.01 9.93 24.70
C GLU A 577 -14.20 8.70 23.79
N GLN A 578 -14.89 8.86 22.67
CA GLN A 578 -15.15 7.82 21.68
C GLN A 578 -14.37 8.10 20.39
N MET A 579 -13.04 7.89 20.43
CA MET A 579 -12.23 8.00 19.22
C MET A 579 -12.19 6.66 18.47
N ASN A 580 -12.18 6.74 17.15
CA ASN A 580 -11.92 5.57 16.30
C ASN A 580 -10.47 5.08 16.48
N HIS A 581 -10.25 3.78 16.31
CA HIS A 581 -8.92 3.15 16.33
C HIS A 581 -7.96 3.76 15.30
N ASN A 582 -8.46 4.23 14.15
CA ASN A 582 -7.63 4.87 13.11
C ASN A 582 -7.23 6.32 13.45
N ALA A 583 -7.82 6.93 14.48
CA ALA A 583 -7.51 8.30 14.90
C ALA A 583 -6.20 8.35 15.71
N SER A 584 -5.11 8.70 15.06
CA SER A 584 -3.76 8.73 15.64
C SER A 584 -2.90 9.85 15.02
N GLY A 585 -1.69 10.08 15.56
CA GLY A 585 -0.78 11.10 15.04
C GLY A 585 -1.35 12.52 15.12
N PHE A 586 -1.92 12.89 16.27
CA PHE A 586 -2.66 14.15 16.42
C PHE A 586 -1.78 15.40 16.51
N VAL A 587 -2.17 16.42 15.72
CA VAL A 587 -1.74 17.81 15.88
C VAL A 587 -3.01 18.66 15.96
N GLY A 588 -3.50 18.93 17.17
CA GLY A 588 -4.85 19.44 17.39
C GLY A 588 -5.91 18.41 16.98
N GLN A 589 -6.82 18.78 16.08
CA GLN A 589 -7.80 17.86 15.46
C GLN A 589 -7.29 17.19 14.18
N TYR A 590 -6.14 17.62 13.65
CA TYR A 590 -5.45 16.94 12.56
C TYR A 590 -5.00 15.57 13.04
N ALA A 591 -5.44 14.51 12.36
CA ALA A 591 -5.07 13.13 12.65
C ALA A 591 -4.27 12.58 11.47
N HIS A 592 -2.94 12.53 11.58
CA HIS A 592 -2.08 12.10 10.48
C HIS A 592 -2.22 10.62 10.15
N GLY A 593 -2.57 9.82 11.15
CA GLY A 593 -2.78 8.38 11.00
C GLY A 593 -4.04 8.00 10.24
N ASN A 594 -4.80 8.97 9.69
CA ASN A 594 -5.95 8.69 8.83
C ASN A 594 -6.09 9.71 7.70
N GLU A 595 -6.54 9.27 6.54
CA GLU A 595 -6.47 9.93 5.25
C GLU A 595 -7.25 11.25 5.13
N PRO A 596 -8.42 11.45 5.76
CA PRO A 596 -9.17 12.71 5.63
C PRO A 596 -8.36 13.95 5.99
N SER A 597 -7.32 13.82 6.82
CA SER A 597 -6.46 14.93 7.25
C SER A 597 -5.30 15.24 6.29
N HIS A 598 -4.87 14.32 5.43
CA HIS A 598 -3.57 14.36 4.73
C HIS A 598 -3.32 15.64 3.91
N HIS A 599 -4.34 16.24 3.31
CA HIS A 599 -4.21 17.47 2.51
C HIS A 599 -4.29 18.76 3.33
N VAL A 600 -4.79 18.70 4.58
CA VAL A 600 -5.25 19.89 5.31
C VAL A 600 -4.12 20.84 5.67
N ALA A 601 -2.91 20.33 6.00
CA ALA A 601 -1.76 21.18 6.32
C ALA A 601 -1.35 22.11 5.16
N TYR A 602 -1.70 21.74 3.92
CA TYR A 602 -1.39 22.52 2.72
C TYR A 602 -2.41 23.63 2.43
N LEU A 603 -3.57 23.63 3.08
CA LEU A 603 -4.66 24.59 2.81
C LEU A 603 -4.34 26.03 3.24
N TYR A 604 -3.37 26.23 4.11
CA TYR A 604 -2.91 27.58 4.45
C TYR A 604 -2.33 28.36 3.26
N ASN A 605 -1.81 27.66 2.24
CA ASN A 605 -1.37 28.33 1.00
C ASN A 605 -2.50 29.08 0.33
N PHE A 606 -3.70 28.50 0.27
CA PHE A 606 -4.89 29.12 -0.31
C PHE A 606 -5.40 30.31 0.50
N ALA A 607 -5.13 30.33 1.81
CA ALA A 607 -5.43 31.44 2.70
C ALA A 607 -4.35 32.55 2.69
N GLY A 608 -3.34 32.47 1.80
CA GLY A 608 -2.23 33.43 1.73
C GLY A 608 -1.27 33.36 2.93
N GLN A 609 -1.22 32.23 3.62
CA GLN A 609 -0.37 31.97 4.78
C GLN A 609 0.58 30.77 4.57
N PRO A 610 1.36 30.73 3.47
CA PRO A 610 2.17 29.57 3.12
C PRO A 610 3.19 29.18 4.20
N TRP A 611 3.64 30.14 5.02
CA TRP A 611 4.53 29.86 6.13
C TRP A 611 3.90 28.95 7.20
N LYS A 612 2.55 28.96 7.38
CA LYS A 612 1.87 28.04 8.29
C LYS A 612 1.86 26.61 7.72
N THR A 613 1.65 26.45 6.41
CA THR A 613 1.88 25.17 5.73
C THR A 613 3.30 24.65 6.00
N GLN A 614 4.32 25.50 5.79
CA GLN A 614 5.72 25.12 6.00
C GLN A 614 5.98 24.68 7.45
N LYS A 615 5.39 25.39 8.42
CA LYS A 615 5.47 25.06 9.85
C LYS A 615 4.88 23.68 10.15
N TYR A 616 3.64 23.43 9.73
CA TYR A 616 2.95 22.20 10.09
C TYR A 616 3.46 20.98 9.30
N VAL A 617 3.77 21.12 8.01
CA VAL A 617 4.38 20.06 7.21
C VAL A 617 5.76 19.67 7.77
N SER A 618 6.60 20.66 8.10
CA SER A 618 7.90 20.40 8.75
C SER A 618 7.73 19.71 10.10
N HIS A 619 6.74 20.12 10.90
CA HIS A 619 6.44 19.49 12.19
C HIS A 619 6.05 18.01 11.98
N ILE A 620 5.11 17.70 11.09
CA ILE A 620 4.64 16.34 10.81
C ILE A 620 5.80 15.46 10.34
N LEU A 621 6.58 15.91 9.37
CA LEU A 621 7.74 15.18 8.82
C LEU A 621 8.77 14.81 9.90
N ASN A 622 9.00 15.69 10.87
CA ASN A 622 10.05 15.52 11.89
C ASN A 622 9.57 14.85 13.19
N THR A 623 8.25 14.72 13.41
CA THR A 623 7.72 14.21 14.69
C THR A 623 6.86 12.97 14.55
N LEU A 624 6.26 12.73 13.39
CA LEU A 624 5.33 11.61 13.16
C LEU A 624 5.93 10.50 12.28
N TYR A 625 7.20 10.65 11.88
CA TYR A 625 7.99 9.63 11.18
C TYR A 625 9.35 9.48 11.84
N ASN A 626 9.80 8.25 11.99
CA ASN A 626 11.14 7.95 12.52
C ASN A 626 11.64 6.59 11.98
N SER A 627 12.90 6.23 12.29
CA SER A 627 13.54 5.00 11.79
C SER A 627 13.37 3.77 12.71
N THR A 628 12.39 3.78 13.62
CA THR A 628 12.11 2.63 14.49
C THR A 628 10.99 1.75 13.92
N SER A 629 10.78 0.58 14.51
CA SER A 629 9.65 -0.29 14.15
C SER A 629 8.28 0.39 14.32
N SER A 630 8.14 1.36 15.23
CA SER A 630 6.96 2.19 15.41
C SER A 630 7.03 3.53 14.66
N GLY A 631 7.72 3.57 13.53
CA GLY A 631 8.05 4.79 12.79
C GLY A 631 6.93 5.45 12.01
N TYR A 632 5.71 4.90 12.04
CA TYR A 632 4.50 5.46 11.45
C TYR A 632 3.46 5.79 12.50
N ALA A 633 2.71 6.87 12.28
CA ALA A 633 1.69 7.34 13.21
C ALA A 633 0.35 6.56 13.13
N GLY A 634 0.18 5.69 12.17
CA GLY A 634 -1.00 4.87 11.89
C GLY A 634 -0.73 3.94 10.73
N ASN A 635 -1.77 3.29 10.21
CA ASN A 635 -1.68 2.40 9.06
C ASN A 635 -1.03 3.08 7.85
N ASP A 636 -0.15 2.39 7.17
CA ASP A 636 0.48 2.91 5.93
C ASP A 636 -0.51 2.90 4.73
N ASP A 637 -1.56 2.12 4.83
CA ASP A 637 -2.66 1.96 3.87
C ASP A 637 -2.18 1.82 2.43
N CYS A 638 -1.55 0.66 2.17
CA CYS A 638 -1.00 0.29 0.87
C CYS A 638 -0.03 1.34 0.30
N GLY A 639 0.76 1.98 1.17
CA GLY A 639 1.75 2.98 0.79
C GLY A 639 1.25 4.41 0.72
N GLN A 640 0.01 4.72 1.16
CA GLN A 640 -0.52 6.08 1.11
C GLN A 640 0.18 7.02 2.09
N MET A 641 0.40 6.60 3.34
CA MET A 641 1.13 7.41 4.32
C MET A 641 2.60 7.58 3.91
N SER A 642 3.19 6.54 3.33
CA SER A 642 4.52 6.57 2.72
C SER A 642 4.60 7.54 1.56
N ALA A 643 3.63 7.56 0.65
CA ALA A 643 3.57 8.50 -0.47
C ALA A 643 3.41 9.94 0.00
N TRP A 644 2.65 10.18 1.08
CA TRP A 644 2.56 11.48 1.72
C TRP A 644 3.94 11.96 2.18
N TYR A 645 4.70 11.08 2.86
CA TYR A 645 6.06 11.39 3.28
C TYR A 645 6.99 11.70 2.11
N VAL A 646 6.98 10.87 1.06
CA VAL A 646 7.82 11.05 -0.13
C VAL A 646 7.55 12.41 -0.78
N PHE A 647 6.29 12.75 -1.06
CA PHE A 647 5.93 14.06 -1.62
C PHE A 647 6.31 15.21 -0.71
N SER A 648 5.95 15.14 0.55
CA SER A 648 6.18 16.22 1.51
C SER A 648 7.67 16.45 1.78
N ALA A 649 8.49 15.38 1.80
CA ALA A 649 9.95 15.47 1.94
C ALA A 649 10.60 16.12 0.71
N MET A 650 10.05 15.91 -0.50
CA MET A 650 10.45 16.62 -1.72
C MET A 650 10.03 18.09 -1.72
N GLY A 651 9.03 18.48 -0.90
CA GLY A 651 8.59 19.85 -0.70
C GLY A 651 7.27 20.24 -1.33
N PHE A 652 6.43 19.31 -1.77
CA PHE A 652 5.10 19.56 -2.32
C PHE A 652 4.15 18.37 -2.16
N TYR A 653 2.84 18.60 -2.39
CA TYR A 653 1.80 17.57 -2.21
C TYR A 653 0.60 17.82 -3.15
N PRO A 654 -0.03 16.77 -3.72
CA PRO A 654 -1.21 16.90 -4.58
C PRO A 654 -2.48 17.06 -3.74
N VAL A 655 -2.87 18.29 -3.38
CA VAL A 655 -4.09 18.58 -2.60
C VAL A 655 -5.36 18.16 -3.33
N ASN A 656 -5.42 18.43 -4.64
CA ASN A 656 -6.41 17.85 -5.55
C ASN A 656 -5.66 16.92 -6.50
N PRO A 657 -5.76 15.60 -6.34
CA PRO A 657 -4.97 14.65 -7.12
C PRO A 657 -5.18 14.75 -8.62
N ALA A 658 -6.37 15.19 -9.08
CA ALA A 658 -6.76 15.19 -10.48
C ALA A 658 -6.64 16.56 -11.18
N ASP A 659 -6.04 17.57 -10.57
CA ASP A 659 -5.87 18.89 -11.19
C ASP A 659 -4.46 19.16 -11.73
N GLY A 660 -3.56 18.20 -11.59
CA GLY A 660 -2.18 18.28 -12.06
C GLY A 660 -1.31 19.29 -11.33
N ARG A 661 -1.74 19.84 -10.19
CA ARG A 661 -0.98 20.78 -9.36
C ARG A 661 -0.44 20.11 -8.09
N TYR A 662 0.78 20.46 -7.73
CA TYR A 662 1.41 20.06 -6.48
C TYR A 662 1.65 21.31 -5.63
N ILE A 663 0.99 21.37 -4.48
CA ILE A 663 1.04 22.52 -3.57
C ILE A 663 2.33 22.49 -2.78
N ILE A 664 3.08 23.59 -2.75
CA ILE A 664 4.40 23.70 -2.14
C ILE A 664 4.28 23.74 -0.62
N GLY A 665 5.06 22.88 0.05
CA GLY A 665 5.22 22.79 1.50
C GLY A 665 6.60 23.28 1.96
N SER A 666 7.26 22.49 2.80
CA SER A 666 8.62 22.75 3.28
C SER A 666 9.50 21.55 2.96
N PRO A 667 10.45 21.65 1.99
CA PRO A 667 11.30 20.52 1.65
C PRO A 667 12.15 20.09 2.84
N LEU A 668 12.21 18.77 3.08
CA LEU A 668 13.01 18.17 4.14
C LEU A 668 14.45 17.90 3.69
N LEU A 669 14.62 17.43 2.46
CA LEU A 669 15.89 16.97 1.89
C LEU A 669 16.73 18.12 1.34
N ASP A 670 18.05 17.94 1.29
CA ASP A 670 18.97 18.93 0.72
C ASP A 670 18.94 18.94 -0.81
N GLU A 671 18.82 17.76 -1.41
CA GLU A 671 18.64 17.61 -2.86
C GLU A 671 17.79 16.37 -3.14
N CYS A 672 16.97 16.45 -4.17
CA CYS A 672 16.21 15.34 -4.69
C CYS A 672 16.22 15.40 -6.21
N THR A 673 16.51 14.29 -6.89
CA THR A 673 16.53 14.19 -8.35
C THR A 673 15.59 13.09 -8.79
N LEU A 674 14.52 13.46 -9.48
CA LEU A 674 13.59 12.52 -10.12
C LEU A 674 14.12 12.19 -11.51
N LYS A 675 14.33 10.90 -11.79
CA LYS A 675 14.64 10.38 -13.13
C LYS A 675 13.32 10.09 -13.85
N LEU A 676 13.06 10.83 -14.90
CA LEU A 676 11.80 10.82 -15.61
C LEU A 676 11.91 10.08 -16.95
N ALA A 677 10.76 9.75 -17.54
CA ALA A 677 10.71 9.16 -18.87
C ALA A 677 11.46 10.04 -19.91
N GLY A 678 12.08 9.39 -20.89
CA GLY A 678 12.86 10.07 -21.94
C GLY A 678 14.20 10.66 -21.48
N ASN A 679 14.82 10.07 -20.45
CA ASN A 679 16.12 10.47 -19.86
C ASN A 679 16.13 11.94 -19.38
N LYS A 680 14.99 12.44 -18.95
CA LYS A 680 14.90 13.75 -18.32
C LYS A 680 15.12 13.63 -16.81
N GLU A 681 15.54 14.72 -16.20
CA GLU A 681 15.67 14.83 -14.76
C GLU A 681 14.97 16.08 -14.25
N PHE A 682 14.27 15.96 -13.13
CA PHE A 682 13.80 17.11 -12.36
C PHE A 682 14.52 17.14 -11.03
N ARG A 683 15.31 18.21 -10.82
CA ARG A 683 16.15 18.35 -9.63
C ARG A 683 15.58 19.41 -8.68
N ILE A 684 15.39 19.03 -7.43
CA ILE A 684 14.99 19.91 -6.33
C ILE A 684 16.20 20.13 -5.45
N ARG A 685 16.55 21.40 -5.17
CA ARG A 685 17.66 21.77 -4.30
C ARG A 685 17.18 22.68 -3.20
N THR A 686 17.58 22.39 -1.96
CA THR A 686 17.25 23.16 -0.77
C THR A 686 18.49 23.81 -0.21
N ILE A 687 18.54 25.14 -0.19
CA ILE A 687 19.66 25.92 0.35
C ILE A 687 19.24 26.42 1.73
N ARG A 688 19.83 25.84 2.77
CA ARG A 688 19.59 26.19 4.19
C ARG A 688 20.91 26.27 4.94
N LYS A 689 20.96 27.04 6.04
CA LYS A 689 22.12 27.14 6.93
C LYS A 689 22.03 26.22 8.14
N SER A 690 20.81 25.84 8.50
CA SER A 690 20.48 25.07 9.69
C SER A 690 19.22 24.22 9.41
N PRO A 691 19.04 23.05 10.04
CA PRO A 691 17.80 22.30 10.00
C PRO A 691 16.55 23.09 10.43
N GLU A 692 16.73 24.13 11.26
CA GLU A 692 15.66 25.04 11.70
C GLU A 692 15.21 26.03 10.61
N ASP A 693 15.91 26.13 9.50
CA ASP A 693 15.55 26.99 8.36
C ASP A 693 14.43 26.30 7.57
N ILE A 694 13.22 26.32 8.10
CA ILE A 694 12.03 25.66 7.55
C ILE A 694 11.15 26.56 6.69
N TYR A 695 11.40 27.87 6.70
CA TYR A 695 10.56 28.84 5.98
C TYR A 695 11.18 29.26 4.65
N ILE A 696 10.42 29.13 3.58
CA ILE A 696 10.84 29.52 2.23
C ILE A 696 11.03 31.04 2.17
N GLN A 697 12.21 31.48 1.73
CA GLN A 697 12.54 32.88 1.46
C GLN A 697 12.35 33.23 -0.02
N SER A 698 12.69 32.31 -0.89
CA SER A 698 12.46 32.41 -2.34
C SER A 698 12.52 31.06 -3.01
N VAL A 699 11.83 30.94 -4.14
CA VAL A 699 11.88 29.78 -5.02
C VAL A 699 12.26 30.24 -6.43
N THR A 700 13.06 29.42 -7.11
CA THR A 700 13.31 29.56 -8.55
C THR A 700 13.00 28.25 -9.26
N LEU A 701 12.37 28.33 -10.43
CA LEU A 701 12.16 27.21 -11.34
C LEU A 701 12.92 27.51 -12.64
N ASN A 702 13.87 26.64 -12.99
CA ASN A 702 14.73 26.80 -14.17
C ASN A 702 15.43 28.18 -14.22
N GLY A 703 15.92 28.65 -13.06
CA GLY A 703 16.61 29.93 -12.91
C GLY A 703 15.69 31.15 -12.85
N LYS A 704 14.41 31.01 -13.11
CA LYS A 704 13.42 32.11 -13.04
C LYS A 704 12.76 32.14 -11.67
N LYS A 705 12.46 33.35 -11.15
CA LYS A 705 11.73 33.49 -9.89
C LYS A 705 10.34 32.87 -10.01
N HIS A 706 10.04 31.94 -9.11
CA HIS A 706 8.73 31.29 -8.97
C HIS A 706 7.99 31.88 -7.78
N LYS A 707 6.80 32.43 -8.01
CA LYS A 707 6.00 33.10 -6.97
C LYS A 707 4.77 32.30 -6.56
N ASP A 708 4.33 31.39 -7.44
CA ASP A 708 3.15 30.58 -7.19
C ASP A 708 3.43 29.57 -6.07
N PHE A 709 2.43 29.32 -5.24
CA PHE A 709 2.52 28.34 -4.15
C PHE A 709 2.31 26.90 -4.61
N PHE A 710 2.35 26.63 -5.91
CA PHE A 710 2.25 25.31 -6.52
C PHE A 710 3.19 25.18 -7.71
N ILE A 711 3.48 23.94 -8.10
CA ILE A 711 4.06 23.58 -9.40
C ILE A 711 3.13 22.61 -10.11
N THR A 712 3.24 22.53 -11.44
CA THR A 712 2.41 21.62 -12.23
C THR A 712 3.12 20.32 -12.55
N HIS A 713 2.34 19.27 -12.83
CA HIS A 713 2.87 18.00 -13.33
C HIS A 713 3.75 18.22 -14.57
N GLN A 714 3.33 19.11 -15.47
CA GLN A 714 4.09 19.43 -16.68
C GLN A 714 5.44 20.11 -16.38
N ASP A 715 5.50 20.97 -15.34
CA ASP A 715 6.78 21.58 -14.91
C ASP A 715 7.79 20.51 -14.49
N ILE A 716 7.33 19.48 -13.78
CA ILE A 716 8.17 18.35 -13.37
C ILE A 716 8.56 17.51 -14.60
N MET A 717 7.59 17.09 -15.42
CA MET A 717 7.82 16.17 -16.54
C MET A 717 8.63 16.81 -17.69
N ASN A 718 8.70 18.13 -17.76
CA ASN A 718 9.61 18.82 -18.67
C ASN A 718 11.10 18.69 -18.27
N GLY A 719 11.35 18.31 -17.02
CA GLY A 719 12.68 18.32 -16.43
C GLY A 719 13.14 19.71 -16.04
N GLY A 720 14.30 19.78 -15.39
CA GLY A 720 14.89 21.05 -14.98
C GLY A 720 15.25 21.11 -13.51
N THR A 721 15.30 22.33 -12.94
CA THR A 721 15.75 22.52 -11.56
C THR A 721 14.86 23.50 -10.80
N MET A 722 14.37 23.07 -9.65
CA MET A 722 13.71 23.90 -8.65
C MET A 722 14.65 24.16 -7.48
N VAL A 723 14.79 25.41 -7.05
CA VAL A 723 15.70 25.78 -5.95
C VAL A 723 14.92 26.53 -4.89
N PHE A 724 14.91 25.99 -3.69
CA PHE A 724 14.39 26.63 -2.47
C PHE A 724 15.51 27.31 -1.69
N LYS A 725 15.33 28.57 -1.33
CA LYS A 725 16.16 29.25 -0.31
C LYS A 725 15.35 29.35 0.97
N MET A 726 15.89 28.75 2.03
CA MET A 726 15.19 28.63 3.32
C MET A 726 15.75 29.58 4.37
N GLY A 727 14.99 29.85 5.42
CA GLY A 727 15.40 30.65 6.57
C GLY A 727 14.58 30.36 7.82
N LYS A 728 15.03 30.89 8.96
CA LYS A 728 14.43 30.67 10.30
C LYS A 728 13.10 31.39 10.53
N LYS A 729 12.80 32.42 9.73
CA LYS A 729 11.60 33.27 9.94
C LYS A 729 10.70 33.24 8.72
N PRO A 730 9.39 33.30 8.90
CA PRO A 730 8.44 33.46 7.81
C PRO A 730 8.81 34.62 6.88
N SER A 731 8.56 34.46 5.59
CA SER A 731 8.74 35.48 4.55
C SER A 731 7.41 35.84 3.90
N GLY A 732 7.45 36.76 2.93
CA GLY A 732 6.30 37.10 2.10
C GLY A 732 6.16 36.23 0.83
N TRP A 733 6.93 35.14 0.70
CA TRP A 733 6.86 34.28 -0.47
C TRP A 733 5.51 33.53 -0.52
N GLY A 734 4.92 33.45 -1.71
CA GLY A 734 3.67 32.70 -1.97
C GLY A 734 2.38 33.37 -1.46
N LYS A 735 2.48 34.66 -1.02
CA LYS A 735 1.32 35.46 -0.62
C LYS A 735 0.56 35.99 -1.82
#